data_63459c863969969daed90d70cefff139
#
_entry.id   63459c863969969daed90d70cefff139
#
_cell.length_a   1.000
_cell.length_b   1.000
_cell.length_c   1.000
_cell.angle_alpha   90.00
_cell.angle_beta   90.00
_cell.angle_gamma   90.00
#
_symmetry.space_group_name_H-M   'P 1'
#
loop_
_entity.id
_entity.type
_entity.pdbx_description
1 polymer ?
#
loop_
_entity_poly.entity_id
_entity_poly.type
_entity_poly.pdbx_seq_one_letter_code
_entity_poly.pdbx_strand_id
1 'polypeptide(L)'
;MKNPIVRVLLLLTLAAFPLTGHADIRVGATLTDVTPVELPVLVNGGMYSRSADAAKTPLFARSIVVDDGEEQLAIVVVDSCMLPRPLLDEAKEGAAEKTGIPADHILISATHAHSVPSSMGCLGTDADESYTPLLKQKLVEAIQSAQQHLEPAQVGWATADASEYTALRRWSLRPDKVRTDPFGNPTVRATMHAGNDWDVSTGETGPEDPDLSMISFQSLSGRPIALLANFSMHYYGDTPLSSDYFGRFCNGVEAKLGQHDVAEGTSPFVGIMSHGCSGDIYLVDYTLPAEERAPWKNIENYSNALIDIALKAYESIAYRADVDIDMAERRLPMNYRVPDKALLEASQKIVDGLGGELPKTTEEVYAREQVLLHERQSTEIVLQALRIGDIAIATTPNETYALTGLKLKLQSPLPKTMVIELANGGDGYIPPPEQHYLGGYNTWAARSAGLEIQAEPKVVEADLQLLETVASAPRRNYQQSQGPAAQGILAAKPTAYWRMDNMGGTHITDISGNHISGFFEPGMCYFLEGPLSDQFNTDGEVNRAAHFVGGRMNAHVPDLGNQYTLSLWFWNGMPADARPISGWMFSRGHDFGLDPKGDYLGLGGMEHAGKLLFLNGSDESKVITGKTAAERWTWNHAVLVRDGQQVRVYLNGALEIETTLAENIPLTSDALFVGGRTDNQSNWEGRLDEVAVFDRALTPAEVEKLAAK
;
A
#
# COMPACT_ATOMS: atom_id res chain seq x y z
N MET A 1 -1.25 20.19 91.62
CA MET A 1 -1.38 21.04 90.41
C MET A 1 -1.66 20.10 89.28
N LYS A 2 -2.83 20.15 88.73
CA LYS A 2 -3.34 19.21 87.70
C LYS A 2 -3.21 19.86 86.37
N ASN A 3 -2.46 19.22 85.39
CA ASN A 3 -2.42 19.61 83.96
C ASN A 3 -3.60 18.95 83.23
N PRO A 4 -4.38 19.64 82.38
CA PRO A 4 -5.34 19.01 81.51
C PRO A 4 -4.70 18.63 80.16
N ILE A 5 -4.95 17.39 79.73
CA ILE A 5 -4.61 16.84 78.42
C ILE A 5 -5.67 17.33 77.40
N VAL A 6 -5.28 18.13 76.42
CA VAL A 6 -6.09 18.46 75.24
C VAL A 6 -6.01 17.37 74.21
N ARG A 7 -7.12 16.65 73.96
CA ARG A 7 -7.27 15.72 72.83
C ARG A 7 -7.70 16.51 71.60
N VAL A 8 -6.81 16.60 70.60
CA VAL A 8 -7.16 17.08 69.27
C VAL A 8 -7.76 15.90 68.49
N LEU A 9 -9.03 16.01 68.12
CA LEU A 9 -9.73 15.12 67.20
C LEU A 9 -9.38 15.54 65.77
N LEU A 10 -8.58 14.74 65.05
CA LEU A 10 -8.35 14.91 63.61
C LEU A 10 -9.55 14.28 62.87
N LEU A 11 -10.44 15.10 62.31
CA LEU A 11 -11.44 14.68 61.34
C LEU A 11 -10.76 14.47 59.99
N LEU A 12 -10.55 13.21 59.59
CA LEU A 12 -10.24 12.85 58.20
C LEU A 12 -11.53 12.98 57.37
N THR A 13 -11.65 14.03 56.57
CA THR A 13 -12.62 14.11 55.50
C THR A 13 -12.07 13.23 54.34
N LEU A 14 -12.63 12.03 54.15
CA LEU A 14 -12.49 11.29 52.89
C LEU A 14 -13.21 12.14 51.80
N ALA A 15 -12.43 12.76 50.94
CA ALA A 15 -12.90 13.23 49.64
C ALA A 15 -13.19 11.99 48.79
N ALA A 16 -14.45 11.61 48.63
CA ALA A 16 -14.88 10.68 47.60
C ALA A 16 -14.66 11.41 46.28
N PHE A 17 -13.58 11.09 45.60
CA PHE A 17 -13.50 11.33 44.15
C PHE A 17 -14.58 10.47 43.49
N PRO A 18 -15.46 11.04 42.66
CA PRO A 18 -16.33 10.21 41.84
C PRO A 18 -15.41 9.37 40.97
N LEU A 19 -15.40 8.04 41.13
CA LEU A 19 -15.02 7.12 40.09
C LEU A 19 -16.00 7.39 38.95
N THR A 20 -15.58 8.14 37.94
CA THR A 20 -16.25 8.15 36.66
C THR A 20 -16.01 6.75 36.06
N GLY A 21 -16.88 5.80 36.44
CA GLY A 21 -16.99 4.55 35.73
C GLY A 21 -17.41 4.90 34.31
N HIS A 22 -16.59 4.64 33.33
CA HIS A 22 -17.04 4.67 31.95
C HIS A 22 -18.20 3.68 31.85
N ALA A 23 -19.26 4.08 31.16
CA ALA A 23 -20.34 3.16 30.83
C ALA A 23 -19.78 2.10 29.86
N ASP A 24 -20.21 0.84 30.01
CA ASP A 24 -19.91 -0.17 29.01
C ASP A 24 -20.41 0.29 27.64
N ILE A 25 -19.63 0.05 26.56
CA ILE A 25 -20.08 0.40 25.22
C ILE A 25 -21.35 -0.36 24.87
N ARG A 26 -22.17 0.24 24.02
CA ARG A 26 -23.34 -0.36 23.40
C ARG A 26 -23.09 -0.48 21.91
N VAL A 27 -23.48 -1.61 21.33
CA VAL A 27 -23.28 -1.85 19.90
C VAL A 27 -24.56 -2.43 19.32
N GLY A 28 -24.97 -1.91 18.16
CA GLY A 28 -26.04 -2.46 17.35
C GLY A 28 -25.57 -2.68 15.91
N ALA A 29 -26.05 -3.71 15.27
CA ALA A 29 -25.71 -4.04 13.89
C ALA A 29 -26.95 -4.39 13.06
N THR A 30 -26.85 -4.18 11.75
CA THR A 30 -27.95 -4.53 10.81
C THR A 30 -27.43 -4.91 9.43
N LEU A 31 -28.22 -5.69 8.74
CA LEU A 31 -28.07 -6.07 7.35
C LEU A 31 -29.26 -5.51 6.56
N THR A 32 -29.01 -4.59 5.63
CA THR A 32 -30.04 -3.94 4.83
C THR A 32 -29.88 -4.28 3.36
N ASP A 33 -30.93 -4.85 2.75
CA ASP A 33 -30.94 -5.22 1.33
C ASP A 33 -30.94 -3.98 0.43
N VAL A 34 -29.92 -3.86 -0.44
CA VAL A 34 -29.72 -2.80 -1.42
C VAL A 34 -29.76 -3.34 -2.87
N THR A 35 -30.22 -4.58 -3.07
CA THR A 35 -30.38 -5.16 -4.40
C THR A 35 -31.35 -4.32 -5.22
N PRO A 36 -31.01 -3.98 -6.49
CA PRO A 36 -31.92 -3.21 -7.34
C PRO A 36 -33.25 -3.93 -7.55
N VAL A 37 -34.35 -3.19 -7.44
CA VAL A 37 -35.70 -3.71 -7.65
C VAL A 37 -36.05 -3.77 -9.14
N GLU A 38 -35.54 -2.79 -9.89
CA GLU A 38 -35.77 -2.70 -11.34
C GLU A 38 -34.50 -3.14 -12.08
N LEU A 39 -34.68 -3.95 -13.13
CA LEU A 39 -33.62 -4.45 -13.99
C LEU A 39 -34.02 -4.21 -15.47
N PRO A 40 -33.06 -4.05 -16.39
CA PRO A 40 -31.61 -4.08 -16.18
C PRO A 40 -31.07 -2.80 -15.56
N VAL A 41 -29.90 -2.90 -14.90
CA VAL A 41 -29.14 -1.76 -14.36
C VAL A 41 -27.76 -1.66 -15.02
N LEU A 42 -27.20 -0.44 -15.08
CA LEU A 42 -25.79 -0.25 -15.43
C LEU A 42 -24.87 -0.83 -14.37
N VAL A 43 -23.74 -1.41 -14.79
CA VAL A 43 -22.73 -2.02 -13.91
C VAL A 43 -21.41 -1.29 -14.04
N ASN A 44 -20.79 -0.94 -12.91
CA ASN A 44 -19.49 -0.29 -12.83
C ASN A 44 -18.30 -1.29 -12.78
N GLY A 45 -17.06 -0.77 -12.68
CA GLY A 45 -15.83 -1.55 -12.53
C GLY A 45 -15.18 -1.98 -13.84
N GLY A 46 -15.68 -1.54 -15.01
CA GLY A 46 -15.12 -1.85 -16.33
C GLY A 46 -14.70 -0.63 -17.13
N MET A 47 -13.86 -0.85 -18.16
CA MET A 47 -13.48 0.21 -19.11
C MET A 47 -14.67 0.71 -19.91
N TYR A 48 -15.59 -0.18 -20.28
CA TYR A 48 -16.77 0.12 -21.08
C TYR A 48 -18.05 -0.15 -20.31
N SER A 49 -19.11 0.57 -20.67
CA SER A 49 -20.44 0.37 -20.11
C SER A 49 -20.94 -1.05 -20.36
N ARG A 50 -21.57 -1.63 -19.34
CA ARG A 50 -22.30 -2.89 -19.42
C ARG A 50 -23.53 -2.82 -18.53
N SER A 51 -24.49 -3.70 -18.74
CA SER A 51 -25.69 -3.84 -17.91
C SER A 51 -25.86 -5.27 -17.42
N ALA A 52 -26.62 -5.43 -16.35
CA ALA A 52 -27.03 -6.72 -15.82
C ALA A 52 -28.55 -6.75 -15.68
N ASP A 53 -29.15 -7.90 -16.06
CA ASP A 53 -30.59 -8.16 -16.04
C ASP A 53 -31.02 -9.16 -14.96
N ALA A 54 -30.07 -9.63 -14.14
CA ALA A 54 -30.28 -10.56 -13.04
C ALA A 54 -29.30 -10.32 -11.89
N ALA A 55 -29.71 -10.66 -10.68
CA ALA A 55 -28.84 -10.75 -9.51
C ALA A 55 -28.54 -12.22 -9.18
N LYS A 56 -27.27 -12.57 -9.07
CA LYS A 56 -26.80 -13.91 -8.66
C LYS A 56 -26.82 -14.06 -7.15
N THR A 57 -26.43 -12.99 -6.43
CA THR A 57 -26.53 -12.90 -4.98
C THR A 57 -27.18 -11.59 -4.59
N PRO A 58 -27.91 -11.52 -3.46
CA PRO A 58 -28.37 -10.24 -2.93
C PRO A 58 -27.18 -9.34 -2.59
N LEU A 59 -27.41 -8.01 -2.62
CA LEU A 59 -26.46 -6.97 -2.27
C LEU A 59 -26.89 -6.29 -0.98
N PHE A 60 -25.94 -5.99 -0.09
CA PHE A 60 -26.26 -5.47 1.23
C PHE A 60 -25.47 -4.20 1.59
N ALA A 61 -26.09 -3.36 2.41
CA ALA A 61 -25.44 -2.40 3.28
C ALA A 61 -25.37 -3.00 4.69
N ARG A 62 -24.18 -3.18 5.22
CA ARG A 62 -23.91 -3.73 6.54
C ARG A 62 -23.50 -2.59 7.46
N SER A 63 -24.24 -2.37 8.54
CA SER A 63 -24.05 -1.22 9.42
C SER A 63 -23.80 -1.66 10.87
N ILE A 64 -22.87 -0.94 11.52
CA ILE A 64 -22.60 -1.00 12.95
C ILE A 64 -22.78 0.41 13.52
N VAL A 65 -23.45 0.53 14.67
CA VAL A 65 -23.43 1.74 15.51
C VAL A 65 -22.79 1.39 16.83
N VAL A 66 -21.85 2.22 17.28
CA VAL A 66 -21.15 2.12 18.56
C VAL A 66 -21.48 3.36 19.38
N ASP A 67 -21.75 3.17 20.66
CA ASP A 67 -22.18 4.21 21.62
C ASP A 67 -21.45 3.95 22.95
N ASP A 68 -20.70 4.93 23.47
CA ASP A 68 -20.04 4.87 24.79
C ASP A 68 -20.79 5.62 25.86
N GLY A 69 -21.96 6.17 25.53
CA GLY A 69 -22.80 6.95 26.39
C GLY A 69 -22.53 8.49 26.37
N GLU A 70 -21.41 8.89 25.74
CA GLU A 70 -21.07 10.30 25.49
C GLU A 70 -21.17 10.62 24.00
N GLU A 71 -20.69 9.70 23.15
CA GLU A 71 -20.69 9.83 21.70
C GLU A 71 -21.25 8.58 21.00
N GLN A 72 -21.70 8.77 19.76
CA GLN A 72 -22.09 7.69 18.85
C GLN A 72 -21.39 7.83 17.53
N LEU A 73 -20.96 6.70 16.97
CA LEU A 73 -20.44 6.62 15.61
C LEU A 73 -21.12 5.48 14.82
N ALA A 74 -21.17 5.63 13.52
CA ALA A 74 -21.70 4.62 12.60
C ALA A 74 -20.66 4.22 11.55
N ILE A 75 -20.57 2.92 11.26
CA ILE A 75 -19.75 2.35 10.18
C ILE A 75 -20.66 1.57 9.26
N VAL A 76 -20.65 1.90 7.97
CA VAL A 76 -21.43 1.20 6.93
C VAL A 76 -20.50 0.73 5.83
N VAL A 77 -20.57 -0.56 5.50
CA VAL A 77 -19.90 -1.14 4.33
C VAL A 77 -20.97 -1.65 3.38
N VAL A 78 -20.95 -1.18 2.14
CA VAL A 78 -21.99 -1.50 1.16
C VAL A 78 -21.41 -2.24 -0.04
N ASP A 79 -22.12 -3.25 -0.54
CA ASP A 79 -21.78 -3.96 -1.76
C ASP A 79 -21.93 -3.03 -2.98
N SER A 80 -20.90 -2.24 -3.24
CA SER A 80 -20.78 -1.28 -4.33
C SER A 80 -19.36 -1.24 -4.85
N CYS A 81 -19.17 -0.80 -6.10
CA CYS A 81 -17.82 -0.63 -6.66
C CYS A 81 -17.18 0.65 -6.11
N MET A 82 -17.87 1.77 -6.27
CA MET A 82 -17.47 3.10 -5.80
C MET A 82 -18.71 3.91 -5.46
N LEU A 83 -18.59 4.87 -4.58
CA LEU A 83 -19.69 5.72 -4.13
C LEU A 83 -19.31 7.21 -4.29
N PRO A 84 -20.12 8.03 -4.97
CA PRO A 84 -19.80 9.44 -5.13
C PRO A 84 -20.05 10.21 -3.82
N ARG A 85 -19.11 11.08 -3.43
CA ARG A 85 -19.19 11.89 -2.22
C ARG A 85 -20.54 12.62 -2.05
N PRO A 86 -21.12 13.30 -3.06
CA PRO A 86 -22.40 14.00 -2.86
C PRO A 86 -23.55 13.08 -2.41
N LEU A 87 -23.63 11.84 -2.94
CA LEU A 87 -24.63 10.86 -2.50
C LEU A 87 -24.42 10.48 -1.04
N LEU A 88 -23.15 10.32 -0.63
CA LEU A 88 -22.80 9.96 0.73
C LEU A 88 -23.03 11.11 1.71
N ASP A 89 -22.71 12.35 1.34
CA ASP A 89 -23.02 13.55 2.14
C ASP A 89 -24.54 13.62 2.43
N GLU A 90 -25.38 13.48 1.38
CA GLU A 90 -26.84 13.47 1.53
C GLU A 90 -27.34 12.29 2.40
N ALA A 91 -26.74 11.11 2.28
CA ALA A 91 -27.11 9.97 3.10
C ALA A 91 -26.73 10.17 4.58
N LYS A 92 -25.55 10.70 4.85
CA LYS A 92 -25.07 11.04 6.21
C LYS A 92 -25.94 12.11 6.86
N GLU A 93 -26.27 13.18 6.15
CA GLU A 93 -27.17 14.23 6.62
C GLU A 93 -28.57 13.66 6.95
N GLY A 94 -29.13 12.84 6.03
CA GLY A 94 -30.42 12.19 6.26
C GLY A 94 -30.41 11.18 7.43
N ALA A 95 -29.28 10.50 7.68
CA ALA A 95 -29.11 9.64 8.84
C ALA A 95 -28.98 10.47 10.13
N ALA A 96 -28.21 11.56 10.11
CA ALA A 96 -28.05 12.47 11.23
C ALA A 96 -29.40 13.06 11.70
N GLU A 97 -30.26 13.47 10.75
CA GLU A 97 -31.60 13.97 11.07
C GLU A 97 -32.48 12.93 11.79
N LYS A 98 -32.33 11.65 11.46
CA LYS A 98 -33.15 10.56 12.03
C LYS A 98 -32.62 9.97 13.33
N THR A 99 -31.29 9.94 13.48
CA THR A 99 -30.60 9.24 14.57
C THR A 99 -29.99 10.17 15.61
N GLY A 100 -29.70 11.41 15.25
CA GLY A 100 -28.92 12.34 16.07
C GLY A 100 -27.39 12.09 16.04
N ILE A 101 -26.91 11.06 15.32
CA ILE A 101 -25.48 10.85 15.12
C ILE A 101 -24.95 11.95 14.18
N PRO A 102 -23.92 12.73 14.56
CA PRO A 102 -23.37 13.75 13.68
C PRO A 102 -22.94 13.19 12.32
N ALA A 103 -23.14 13.93 11.23
CA ALA A 103 -22.81 13.44 9.90
C ALA A 103 -21.30 13.12 9.72
N ASP A 104 -20.42 13.84 10.41
CA ASP A 104 -18.98 13.61 10.48
C ASP A 104 -18.58 12.44 11.39
N HIS A 105 -19.53 11.87 12.13
CA HIS A 105 -19.38 10.62 12.90
C HIS A 105 -19.97 9.40 12.17
N ILE A 106 -20.21 9.51 10.86
CA ILE A 106 -20.70 8.42 10.01
C ILE A 106 -19.65 8.11 8.95
N LEU A 107 -19.16 6.87 8.93
CA LEU A 107 -18.30 6.31 7.89
C LEU A 107 -19.15 5.45 6.96
N ILE A 108 -19.07 5.69 5.64
CA ILE A 108 -19.69 4.83 4.62
C ILE A 108 -18.63 4.48 3.59
N SER A 109 -18.40 3.18 3.37
CA SER A 109 -17.43 2.67 2.38
C SER A 109 -18.04 1.63 1.44
N ALA A 110 -17.43 1.48 0.28
CA ALA A 110 -17.76 0.43 -0.69
C ALA A 110 -16.88 -0.81 -0.49
N THR A 111 -17.39 -2.00 -0.88
CA THR A 111 -16.61 -3.23 -0.94
C THR A 111 -15.70 -3.32 -2.16
N HIS A 112 -15.92 -2.51 -3.18
CA HIS A 112 -15.29 -2.57 -4.50
C HIS A 112 -15.65 -3.79 -5.35
N ALA A 113 -16.77 -4.42 -5.11
CA ALA A 113 -17.27 -5.46 -6.01
C ALA A 113 -17.52 -4.90 -7.42
N HIS A 114 -16.99 -5.57 -8.45
CA HIS A 114 -17.09 -5.11 -9.85
C HIS A 114 -18.31 -5.65 -10.60
N SER A 115 -19.24 -6.28 -9.91
CA SER A 115 -20.49 -6.82 -10.45
C SER A 115 -21.67 -6.32 -9.65
N VAL A 116 -21.80 -5.01 -9.53
CA VAL A 116 -22.83 -4.29 -8.76
C VAL A 116 -23.39 -3.12 -9.57
N PRO A 117 -24.56 -2.58 -9.22
CA PRO A 117 -25.11 -1.42 -9.90
C PRO A 117 -24.16 -0.22 -9.86
N SER A 118 -24.10 0.54 -10.95
CA SER A 118 -23.27 1.72 -11.07
C SER A 118 -23.86 2.89 -10.29
N SER A 119 -23.35 3.17 -9.10
CA SER A 119 -23.75 4.32 -8.30
C SER A 119 -22.97 5.59 -8.63
N MET A 120 -21.88 5.47 -9.44
CA MET A 120 -21.01 6.57 -9.84
C MET A 120 -20.52 6.39 -11.28
N GLY A 121 -20.59 7.45 -12.10
CA GLY A 121 -20.02 7.41 -13.45
C GLY A 121 -18.47 7.41 -13.40
N CYS A 122 -17.85 6.45 -14.11
CA CYS A 122 -16.40 6.34 -14.25
C CYS A 122 -16.06 5.69 -15.61
N LEU A 123 -15.05 6.20 -16.29
CA LEU A 123 -14.62 5.73 -17.61
C LEU A 123 -15.79 5.70 -18.63
N GLY A 124 -16.06 4.56 -19.27
CA GLY A 124 -17.13 4.42 -20.25
C GLY A 124 -18.54 4.27 -19.67
N THR A 125 -18.72 4.28 -18.34
CA THR A 125 -20.01 4.04 -17.68
C THR A 125 -20.50 5.30 -16.97
N ASP A 126 -21.82 5.52 -16.97
CA ASP A 126 -22.50 6.52 -16.13
C ASP A 126 -23.08 5.90 -14.87
N ALA A 127 -23.51 6.76 -13.91
CA ALA A 127 -24.31 6.29 -12.78
C ALA A 127 -25.68 5.81 -13.28
N ASP A 128 -26.23 4.78 -12.62
CA ASP A 128 -27.60 4.34 -12.88
C ASP A 128 -28.57 5.22 -12.08
N GLU A 129 -29.33 6.06 -12.81
CA GLU A 129 -30.22 7.04 -12.21
C GLU A 129 -31.42 6.40 -11.50
N SER A 130 -31.80 5.17 -11.85
CA SER A 130 -32.88 4.43 -11.19
C SER A 130 -32.45 3.85 -9.83
N TYR A 131 -31.16 3.51 -9.71
CA TYR A 131 -30.61 2.84 -8.52
C TYR A 131 -30.15 3.80 -7.43
N THR A 132 -29.55 4.94 -7.79
CA THR A 132 -28.93 5.83 -6.80
C THR A 132 -29.89 6.38 -5.73
N PRO A 133 -31.18 6.70 -6.02
CA PRO A 133 -32.13 7.12 -4.98
C PRO A 133 -32.47 6.02 -3.98
N LEU A 134 -32.62 4.77 -4.47
CA LEU A 134 -32.85 3.61 -3.64
C LEU A 134 -31.67 3.38 -2.68
N LEU A 135 -30.43 3.40 -3.21
CA LEU A 135 -29.23 3.23 -2.42
C LEU A 135 -29.15 4.27 -1.30
N LYS A 136 -29.34 5.55 -1.62
CA LYS A 136 -29.32 6.63 -0.62
C LYS A 136 -30.31 6.38 0.51
N GLN A 137 -31.58 6.06 0.17
CA GLN A 137 -32.59 5.74 1.16
C GLN A 137 -32.17 4.58 2.06
N LYS A 138 -31.66 3.50 1.47
CA LYS A 138 -31.24 2.28 2.18
C LYS A 138 -30.05 2.48 3.09
N LEU A 139 -29.11 3.36 2.77
CA LEU A 139 -28.01 3.73 3.64
C LEU A 139 -28.52 4.43 4.91
N VAL A 140 -29.49 5.34 4.80
CA VAL A 140 -30.14 5.99 5.94
C VAL A 140 -30.88 4.97 6.80
N GLU A 141 -31.65 4.07 6.19
CA GLU A 141 -32.37 2.98 6.89
C GLU A 141 -31.41 2.04 7.63
N ALA A 142 -30.26 1.72 7.05
CA ALA A 142 -29.25 0.85 7.65
C ALA A 142 -28.69 1.44 8.96
N ILE A 143 -28.33 2.70 8.96
CA ILE A 143 -27.79 3.39 10.15
C ILE A 143 -28.86 3.49 11.23
N GLN A 144 -30.08 3.92 10.87
CA GLN A 144 -31.18 4.02 11.80
C GLN A 144 -31.53 2.65 12.43
N SER A 145 -31.58 1.59 11.65
CA SER A 145 -31.85 0.25 12.13
C SER A 145 -30.76 -0.27 13.07
N ALA A 146 -29.48 -0.05 12.75
CA ALA A 146 -28.38 -0.44 13.63
C ALA A 146 -28.46 0.28 14.98
N GLN A 147 -28.77 1.59 15.00
CA GLN A 147 -28.96 2.35 16.25
C GLN A 147 -30.09 1.79 17.11
N GLN A 148 -31.19 1.34 16.49
CA GLN A 148 -32.34 0.76 17.23
C GLN A 148 -31.99 -0.57 17.92
N HIS A 149 -30.92 -1.24 17.50
CA HIS A 149 -30.46 -2.50 18.07
C HIS A 149 -29.32 -2.35 19.09
N LEU A 150 -29.04 -1.16 19.58
CA LEU A 150 -27.98 -0.91 20.56
C LEU A 150 -28.19 -1.70 21.86
N GLU A 151 -27.24 -2.55 22.22
CA GLU A 151 -27.20 -3.33 23.45
C GLU A 151 -25.81 -3.26 24.11
N PRO A 152 -25.69 -3.50 25.44
CA PRO A 152 -24.39 -3.56 26.11
C PRO A 152 -23.45 -4.57 25.48
N ALA A 153 -22.24 -4.16 25.18
CA ALA A 153 -21.31 -4.93 24.38
C ALA A 153 -19.84 -4.80 24.86
N GLN A 154 -18.99 -5.61 24.26
CA GLN A 154 -17.55 -5.54 24.41
C GLN A 154 -16.88 -5.71 23.03
N VAL A 155 -15.68 -5.14 22.87
CA VAL A 155 -14.93 -5.10 21.62
C VAL A 155 -13.59 -5.79 21.78
N GLY A 156 -13.11 -6.42 20.69
CA GLY A 156 -11.78 -7.01 20.61
C GLY A 156 -11.21 -6.97 19.20
N TRP A 157 -9.92 -7.27 19.09
CA TRP A 157 -9.12 -7.19 17.87
C TRP A 157 -8.37 -8.48 17.62
N ALA A 158 -8.27 -8.85 16.35
CA ALA A 158 -7.31 -9.85 15.87
C ALA A 158 -6.77 -9.45 14.49
N THR A 159 -5.60 -9.96 14.15
CA THR A 159 -4.99 -9.92 12.81
C THR A 159 -4.47 -11.29 12.48
N ALA A 160 -4.60 -11.69 11.21
CA ALA A 160 -4.04 -12.92 10.67
C ALA A 160 -3.27 -12.62 9.39
N ASP A 161 -2.24 -13.41 9.13
CA ASP A 161 -1.53 -13.41 7.86
C ASP A 161 -2.35 -14.13 6.80
N ALA A 162 -2.65 -13.44 5.70
CA ALA A 162 -3.35 -13.95 4.53
C ALA A 162 -2.55 -13.68 3.24
N SER A 163 -1.22 -13.69 3.33
CA SER A 163 -0.28 -13.40 2.23
C SER A 163 -0.47 -14.31 1.01
N GLU A 164 -0.93 -15.57 1.19
CA GLU A 164 -1.23 -16.47 0.07
C GLU A 164 -2.44 -16.03 -0.76
N TYR A 165 -3.23 -15.05 -0.30
CA TYR A 165 -4.52 -14.63 -0.89
C TYR A 165 -4.50 -13.23 -1.48
N THR A 166 -3.35 -12.59 -1.51
CA THR A 166 -3.14 -11.25 -2.03
C THR A 166 -1.78 -11.19 -2.75
N ALA A 167 -1.68 -10.42 -3.82
CA ALA A 167 -0.44 -10.28 -4.58
C ALA A 167 -0.42 -8.95 -5.35
N LEU A 168 0.76 -8.40 -5.60
CA LEU A 168 0.90 -7.20 -6.38
C LEU A 168 0.65 -7.48 -7.87
N ARG A 169 -0.27 -6.72 -8.51
CA ARG A 169 -0.59 -6.84 -9.94
C ARG A 169 0.16 -5.85 -10.83
N ARG A 170 0.74 -4.78 -10.22
CA ARG A 170 1.44 -3.74 -10.98
C ARG A 170 2.92 -4.05 -11.05
N TRP A 171 3.42 -4.19 -12.29
CA TRP A 171 4.80 -4.59 -12.57
C TRP A 171 5.48 -3.60 -13.52
N SER A 172 6.79 -3.39 -13.31
CA SER A 172 7.65 -2.59 -14.17
C SER A 172 8.03 -3.36 -15.45
N LEU A 173 8.13 -2.63 -16.55
CA LEU A 173 8.52 -3.14 -17.86
C LEU A 173 10.01 -2.86 -18.11
N ARG A 174 10.64 -3.70 -18.94
CA ARG A 174 11.98 -3.44 -19.50
C ARG A 174 12.03 -2.06 -20.18
N PRO A 175 13.16 -1.34 -20.12
CA PRO A 175 13.30 -0.02 -20.74
C PRO A 175 13.11 -0.01 -22.27
N ASP A 176 13.34 -1.15 -22.93
CA ASP A 176 13.12 -1.35 -24.38
C ASP A 176 11.69 -1.83 -24.71
N LYS A 177 10.81 -2.03 -23.71
CA LYS A 177 9.42 -2.49 -23.83
C LYS A 177 8.41 -1.48 -23.32
N VAL A 178 8.77 -0.21 -23.31
CA VAL A 178 7.86 0.90 -22.95
C VAL A 178 6.62 0.85 -23.86
N ARG A 179 5.43 0.96 -23.24
CA ARG A 179 4.16 0.97 -23.97
C ARG A 179 3.65 2.40 -24.15
N THR A 180 2.74 2.58 -25.09
CA THR A 180 2.09 3.86 -25.37
C THR A 180 0.89 4.07 -24.43
N ASP A 181 0.74 5.28 -23.91
CA ASP A 181 -0.43 5.69 -23.14
C ASP A 181 -1.64 5.98 -24.06
N PRO A 182 -2.85 6.21 -23.54
CA PRO A 182 -4.04 6.52 -24.35
C PRO A 182 -3.95 7.83 -25.13
N PHE A 183 -2.96 8.66 -24.84
CA PHE A 183 -2.73 9.96 -25.48
C PHE A 183 -1.66 9.90 -26.58
N GLY A 184 -1.13 8.69 -26.85
CA GLY A 184 -0.12 8.43 -27.89
C GLY A 184 1.33 8.60 -27.47
N ASN A 185 1.63 8.79 -26.19
CA ASN A 185 2.99 8.99 -25.69
C ASN A 185 3.64 7.67 -25.20
N PRO A 186 4.91 7.39 -25.48
CA PRO A 186 5.61 6.19 -25.01
C PRO A 186 6.10 6.38 -23.57
N THR A 187 5.17 6.42 -22.60
CA THR A 187 5.44 6.76 -21.20
C THR A 187 5.20 5.60 -20.23
N VAL A 188 4.69 4.46 -20.69
CA VAL A 188 4.26 3.38 -19.81
C VAL A 188 5.42 2.44 -19.50
N ARG A 189 6.07 2.67 -18.36
CA ARG A 189 7.14 1.85 -17.78
C ARG A 189 6.64 0.84 -16.75
N ALA A 190 5.40 0.98 -16.27
CA ALA A 190 4.76 0.00 -15.40
C ALA A 190 3.26 -0.10 -15.73
N THR A 191 2.71 -1.31 -15.59
CA THR A 191 1.28 -1.52 -15.86
C THR A 191 0.75 -2.73 -15.06
N MET A 192 -0.58 -2.77 -14.92
CA MET A 192 -1.28 -3.89 -14.29
C MET A 192 -1.09 -5.17 -15.12
N HIS A 193 -0.90 -6.29 -14.43
CA HIS A 193 -0.77 -7.63 -15.01
C HIS A 193 0.41 -7.81 -15.99
N ALA A 194 1.42 -6.93 -15.96
CA ALA A 194 2.63 -7.11 -16.77
C ALA A 194 3.39 -8.38 -16.37
N GLY A 195 3.29 -8.83 -15.13
CA GLY A 195 3.88 -10.07 -14.63
C GLY A 195 3.37 -11.36 -15.32
N ASN A 196 2.35 -11.28 -16.17
CA ASN A 196 1.96 -12.38 -17.05
C ASN A 196 3.02 -12.72 -18.10
N ASP A 197 3.90 -11.76 -18.41
CA ASP A 197 4.98 -11.91 -19.40
C ASP A 197 6.33 -11.58 -18.73
N TRP A 198 7.02 -12.62 -18.29
CA TRP A 198 8.31 -12.51 -17.61
C TRP A 198 9.42 -11.96 -18.51
N ASP A 199 9.29 -12.10 -19.84
CA ASP A 199 10.31 -11.61 -20.78
C ASP A 199 10.27 -10.08 -20.92
N VAL A 200 9.15 -9.45 -20.61
CA VAL A 200 9.02 -7.99 -20.68
C VAL A 200 9.05 -7.30 -19.31
N SER A 201 8.88 -8.04 -18.22
CA SER A 201 8.79 -7.49 -16.86
C SER A 201 10.15 -7.42 -16.18
N THR A 202 10.34 -6.46 -15.26
CA THR A 202 11.56 -6.36 -14.44
C THR A 202 11.30 -6.53 -12.95
N GLY A 203 10.04 -6.50 -12.51
CA GLY A 203 9.65 -6.78 -11.13
C GLY A 203 8.44 -5.97 -10.70
N GLU A 204 8.02 -6.23 -9.50
CA GLU A 204 6.93 -5.53 -8.81
C GLU A 204 7.28 -4.07 -8.51
N THR A 205 6.26 -3.22 -8.37
CA THR A 205 6.44 -1.78 -8.15
C THR A 205 6.07 -1.30 -6.76
N GLY A 206 5.79 -2.21 -5.82
CA GLY A 206 5.43 -1.88 -4.44
C GLY A 206 5.30 -3.11 -3.56
N PRO A 207 5.01 -2.94 -2.26
CA PRO A 207 4.76 -4.02 -1.33
C PRO A 207 3.30 -4.50 -1.39
N GLU A 208 3.06 -5.63 -0.76
CA GLU A 208 1.74 -6.12 -0.40
C GLU A 208 1.42 -5.78 1.06
N ASP A 209 0.12 -5.74 1.41
CA ASP A 209 -0.39 -5.69 2.78
C ASP A 209 -1.17 -6.98 3.08
N PRO A 210 -0.54 -7.99 3.69
CA PRO A 210 -1.12 -9.32 3.85
C PRO A 210 -2.10 -9.44 5.02
N ASP A 211 -2.28 -8.39 5.82
CA ASP A 211 -3.06 -8.44 7.04
C ASP A 211 -4.57 -8.61 6.77
N LEU A 212 -5.15 -9.71 7.23
CA LEU A 212 -6.58 -9.83 7.47
C LEU A 212 -6.87 -9.34 8.90
N SER A 213 -7.21 -8.06 9.04
CA SER A 213 -7.49 -7.43 10.34
C SER A 213 -8.96 -7.51 10.69
N MET A 214 -9.28 -7.66 11.99
CA MET A 214 -10.66 -7.82 12.44
C MET A 214 -10.94 -7.05 13.74
N ILE A 215 -12.10 -6.38 13.77
CA ILE A 215 -12.72 -5.82 14.96
C ILE A 215 -13.99 -6.63 15.24
N SER A 216 -14.07 -7.28 16.39
CA SER A 216 -15.23 -8.06 16.78
C SER A 216 -15.97 -7.43 17.94
N PHE A 217 -17.29 -7.42 17.84
CA PHE A 217 -18.20 -6.97 18.88
C PHE A 217 -19.07 -8.14 19.35
N GLN A 218 -19.20 -8.29 20.65
CA GLN A 218 -20.10 -9.26 21.25
C GLN A 218 -20.82 -8.66 22.47
N SER A 219 -21.98 -9.21 22.82
CA SER A 219 -22.68 -8.84 24.05
C SER A 219 -21.84 -9.16 25.30
N LEU A 220 -22.19 -8.63 26.45
CA LEU A 220 -21.52 -8.96 27.70
C LEU A 220 -21.62 -10.45 28.07
N SER A 221 -22.57 -11.19 27.50
CA SER A 221 -22.71 -12.64 27.67
C SER A 221 -21.89 -13.46 26.66
N GLY A 222 -21.15 -12.82 25.74
CA GLY A 222 -20.34 -13.49 24.73
C GLY A 222 -21.07 -13.85 23.43
N ARG A 223 -22.32 -13.40 23.25
CA ARG A 223 -23.04 -13.59 21.97
C ARG A 223 -22.47 -12.62 20.92
N PRO A 224 -22.05 -13.10 19.75
CA PRO A 224 -21.55 -12.24 18.66
C PRO A 224 -22.63 -11.23 18.20
N ILE A 225 -22.20 -9.97 17.96
CA ILE A 225 -23.03 -8.89 17.40
C ILE A 225 -22.56 -8.52 16.01
N ALA A 226 -21.26 -8.26 15.83
CA ALA A 226 -20.67 -7.96 14.53
C ALA A 226 -19.21 -8.39 14.47
N LEU A 227 -18.76 -8.73 13.26
CA LEU A 227 -17.34 -8.91 12.90
C LEU A 227 -17.03 -8.04 11.70
N LEU A 228 -16.27 -6.97 11.90
CA LEU A 228 -15.74 -6.11 10.85
C LEU A 228 -14.33 -6.59 10.48
N ALA A 229 -14.19 -7.26 9.35
CA ALA A 229 -12.92 -7.64 8.76
C ALA A 229 -12.47 -6.59 7.73
N ASN A 230 -11.16 -6.51 7.50
CA ASN A 230 -10.53 -5.65 6.49
C ASN A 230 -9.42 -6.41 5.81
N PHE A 231 -9.39 -6.39 4.47
CA PHE A 231 -8.40 -7.12 3.68
C PHE A 231 -8.05 -6.37 2.39
N SER A 232 -6.76 -6.31 2.07
CA SER A 232 -6.23 -5.62 0.90
C SER A 232 -6.17 -6.56 -0.30
N MET A 233 -7.34 -6.80 -0.93
CA MET A 233 -7.45 -7.52 -2.20
C MET A 233 -8.62 -6.95 -3.02
N HIS A 234 -8.36 -6.62 -4.27
CA HIS A 234 -9.22 -5.80 -5.13
C HIS A 234 -10.63 -6.40 -5.31
N TYR A 235 -10.80 -7.35 -6.21
CA TYR A 235 -12.04 -8.14 -6.40
C TYR A 235 -11.68 -9.50 -7.00
N TYR A 236 -12.54 -10.46 -6.82
CA TYR A 236 -12.38 -11.78 -7.46
C TYR A 236 -13.00 -11.80 -8.87
N GLY A 237 -14.21 -11.31 -8.97
CA GLY A 237 -15.04 -11.32 -10.18
C GLY A 237 -16.12 -12.40 -10.16
N ASP A 238 -17.36 -11.95 -10.10
CA ASP A 238 -18.54 -12.85 -10.09
C ASP A 238 -19.73 -12.14 -10.76
N THR A 239 -20.37 -12.76 -11.74
CA THR A 239 -21.43 -12.15 -12.57
C THR A 239 -22.70 -12.99 -12.56
N PRO A 240 -23.91 -12.42 -12.89
CA PRO A 240 -24.17 -11.03 -13.31
C PRO A 240 -24.04 -9.99 -12.20
N LEU A 241 -25.03 -9.76 -11.29
CA LEU A 241 -24.85 -8.95 -10.09
C LEU A 241 -24.49 -9.86 -8.92
N SER A 242 -23.44 -9.50 -8.19
CA SER A 242 -22.93 -10.29 -7.07
C SER A 242 -22.18 -9.43 -6.06
N SER A 243 -22.32 -9.77 -4.77
CA SER A 243 -21.52 -9.23 -3.68
C SER A 243 -20.05 -9.72 -3.67
N ASP A 244 -19.62 -10.48 -4.72
CA ASP A 244 -18.27 -11.00 -4.90
C ASP A 244 -17.78 -11.86 -3.70
N TYR A 245 -16.46 -11.97 -3.46
CA TYR A 245 -15.91 -12.69 -2.32
C TYR A 245 -16.25 -12.02 -0.97
N PHE A 246 -16.49 -10.71 -0.97
CA PHE A 246 -16.86 -9.94 0.22
C PHE A 246 -18.15 -10.48 0.85
N GLY A 247 -19.23 -10.56 0.08
CA GLY A 247 -20.49 -11.08 0.59
C GLY A 247 -20.42 -12.58 0.93
N ARG A 248 -19.63 -13.37 0.19
CA ARG A 248 -19.40 -14.79 0.52
C ARG A 248 -18.68 -14.94 1.86
N PHE A 249 -17.66 -14.14 2.13
CA PHE A 249 -16.98 -14.09 3.42
C PHE A 249 -17.97 -13.74 4.55
N CYS A 250 -18.75 -12.66 4.38
CA CYS A 250 -19.73 -12.22 5.36
C CYS A 250 -20.73 -13.33 5.70
N ASN A 251 -21.35 -13.92 4.67
CA ASN A 251 -22.32 -15.00 4.85
C ASN A 251 -21.69 -16.25 5.51
N GLY A 252 -20.42 -16.54 5.19
CA GLY A 252 -19.70 -17.68 5.76
C GLY A 252 -19.39 -17.51 7.25
N VAL A 253 -18.94 -16.35 7.68
CA VAL A 253 -18.73 -16.07 9.11
C VAL A 253 -20.05 -15.99 9.86
N GLU A 254 -21.12 -15.43 9.26
CA GLU A 254 -22.47 -15.44 9.83
C GLU A 254 -23.00 -16.86 10.06
N ALA A 255 -22.82 -17.75 9.08
CA ALA A 255 -23.23 -19.14 9.19
C ALA A 255 -22.46 -19.92 10.28
N LYS A 256 -21.22 -19.51 10.59
CA LYS A 256 -20.35 -20.19 11.56
C LYS A 256 -20.47 -19.64 12.99
N LEU A 257 -20.60 -18.32 13.12
CA LEU A 257 -20.61 -17.61 14.41
C LEU A 257 -22.01 -17.14 14.82
N GLY A 258 -22.92 -16.93 13.86
CA GLY A 258 -24.27 -16.44 14.10
C GLY A 258 -25.12 -17.44 14.89
N GLN A 259 -25.97 -16.93 15.80
CA GLN A 259 -26.99 -17.72 16.49
C GLN A 259 -28.31 -17.58 15.73
N HIS A 260 -28.94 -18.71 15.39
CA HIS A 260 -30.18 -18.74 14.60
C HIS A 260 -31.44 -18.35 15.41
N ASP A 261 -31.41 -18.48 16.77
CA ASP A 261 -32.52 -18.14 17.65
C ASP A 261 -32.20 -16.94 18.52
N VAL A 262 -32.27 -15.74 17.94
CA VAL A 262 -32.06 -14.48 18.66
C VAL A 262 -33.40 -13.92 19.15
N ALA A 263 -33.48 -13.43 20.40
CA ALA A 263 -34.69 -12.84 20.93
C ALA A 263 -35.09 -11.59 20.13
N GLU A 264 -36.41 -11.34 20.02
CA GLU A 264 -36.93 -10.15 19.33
C GLU A 264 -36.35 -8.86 19.95
N GLY A 265 -35.87 -7.93 19.11
CA GLY A 265 -35.23 -6.67 19.53
C GLY A 265 -33.75 -6.77 19.88
N THR A 266 -33.13 -7.95 19.76
CA THR A 266 -31.67 -8.13 19.87
C THR A 266 -30.99 -7.88 18.52
N SER A 267 -29.78 -7.35 18.54
CA SER A 267 -28.96 -7.19 17.33
C SER A 267 -28.71 -8.55 16.64
N PRO A 268 -28.98 -8.71 15.34
CA PRO A 268 -28.53 -9.89 14.61
C PRO A 268 -26.99 -9.92 14.58
N PHE A 269 -26.38 -11.07 14.38
CA PHE A 269 -24.95 -11.13 14.05
C PHE A 269 -24.74 -10.73 12.60
N VAL A 270 -23.83 -9.78 12.37
CA VAL A 270 -23.51 -9.25 11.03
C VAL A 270 -22.01 -9.44 10.75
N GLY A 271 -21.70 -10.24 9.74
CA GLY A 271 -20.37 -10.33 9.14
C GLY A 271 -20.17 -9.18 8.15
N ILE A 272 -19.02 -8.52 8.21
CA ILE A 272 -18.67 -7.38 7.35
C ILE A 272 -17.25 -7.57 6.85
N MET A 273 -17.03 -7.41 5.53
CA MET A 273 -15.71 -7.33 4.92
C MET A 273 -15.57 -5.95 4.29
N SER A 274 -14.77 -5.09 4.91
CA SER A 274 -14.37 -3.80 4.34
C SER A 274 -13.16 -3.95 3.43
N HIS A 275 -12.97 -3.00 2.53
CA HIS A 275 -11.89 -2.99 1.57
C HIS A 275 -10.63 -2.34 2.18
N GLY A 276 -9.49 -3.05 2.17
CA GLY A 276 -8.18 -2.50 2.50
C GLY A 276 -7.52 -1.85 1.29
N CYS A 277 -6.41 -1.12 1.48
CA CYS A 277 -5.69 -0.46 0.39
C CYS A 277 -5.23 -1.47 -0.66
N SER A 278 -5.85 -1.46 -1.84
CA SER A 278 -5.70 -2.49 -2.86
C SER A 278 -5.56 -1.98 -4.28
N GLY A 279 -5.34 -0.66 -4.49
CA GLY A 279 -5.26 -0.07 -5.82
C GLY A 279 -4.25 -0.74 -6.76
N ASP A 280 -3.20 -1.34 -6.24
CA ASP A 280 -2.18 -2.09 -6.97
C ASP A 280 -2.19 -3.60 -6.72
N ILE A 281 -3.18 -4.11 -5.98
CA ILE A 281 -3.25 -5.52 -5.51
C ILE A 281 -4.26 -6.33 -6.32
N TYR A 282 -4.01 -7.66 -6.39
CA TYR A 282 -4.88 -8.67 -6.98
C TYR A 282 -4.66 -10.04 -6.32
N LEU A 283 -5.38 -11.06 -6.80
CA LEU A 283 -5.31 -12.43 -6.27
C LEU A 283 -4.23 -13.31 -6.92
N VAL A 284 -3.58 -12.84 -7.98
CA VAL A 284 -2.63 -13.67 -8.76
C VAL A 284 -1.20 -13.27 -8.43
N ASP A 285 -0.47 -14.19 -7.83
CA ASP A 285 0.96 -14.04 -7.59
C ASP A 285 1.75 -14.28 -8.88
N TYR A 286 2.25 -13.20 -9.48
CA TYR A 286 3.05 -13.24 -10.70
C TYR A 286 4.53 -13.58 -10.47
N THR A 287 4.98 -13.71 -9.23
CA THR A 287 6.33 -14.22 -8.91
C THR A 287 6.43 -15.72 -9.15
N LEU A 288 5.29 -16.42 -9.15
CA LEU A 288 5.20 -17.84 -9.43
C LEU A 288 5.18 -18.14 -10.93
N PRO A 289 5.65 -19.30 -11.37
CA PRO A 289 5.43 -19.81 -12.73
C PRO A 289 3.94 -19.87 -13.08
N ALA A 290 3.60 -19.70 -14.36
CA ALA A 290 2.20 -19.62 -14.79
C ALA A 290 1.36 -20.87 -14.40
N GLU A 291 1.99 -22.05 -14.37
CA GLU A 291 1.39 -23.33 -13.97
C GLU A 291 1.10 -23.43 -12.47
N GLU A 292 1.81 -22.64 -11.65
CA GLU A 292 1.66 -22.58 -10.19
C GLU A 292 0.76 -21.43 -9.74
N ARG A 293 0.45 -20.50 -10.66
CA ARG A 293 -0.44 -19.37 -10.38
C ARG A 293 -1.88 -19.82 -10.20
N ALA A 294 -2.64 -19.04 -9.45
CA ALA A 294 -4.05 -19.23 -9.20
C ALA A 294 -4.38 -20.59 -8.56
N PRO A 295 -3.89 -20.85 -7.34
CA PRO A 295 -4.41 -21.96 -6.53
C PRO A 295 -5.93 -21.86 -6.33
N TRP A 296 -6.50 -20.68 -6.50
CA TRP A 296 -7.90 -20.34 -6.29
C TRP A 296 -8.69 -20.44 -7.59
N LYS A 297 -9.00 -21.64 -8.00
CA LYS A 297 -9.73 -21.91 -9.26
C LYS A 297 -11.19 -21.45 -9.25
N ASN A 298 -11.74 -21.11 -8.08
CA ASN A 298 -13.07 -20.54 -7.97
C ASN A 298 -13.21 -19.67 -6.70
N ILE A 299 -14.15 -18.74 -6.75
CA ILE A 299 -14.44 -17.78 -5.70
C ILE A 299 -14.87 -18.43 -4.38
N GLU A 300 -15.51 -19.61 -4.42
CA GLU A 300 -15.95 -20.33 -3.23
C GLU A 300 -14.76 -20.84 -2.41
N ASN A 301 -13.80 -21.49 -3.06
CA ASN A 301 -12.57 -21.95 -2.40
C ASN A 301 -11.78 -20.77 -1.83
N TYR A 302 -11.65 -19.67 -2.57
CA TYR A 302 -10.99 -18.46 -2.12
C TYR A 302 -11.64 -17.88 -0.85
N SER A 303 -12.96 -17.70 -0.89
CA SER A 303 -13.72 -17.16 0.24
C SER A 303 -13.66 -18.07 1.46
N ASN A 304 -13.81 -19.40 1.28
CA ASN A 304 -13.75 -20.36 2.38
C ASN A 304 -12.38 -20.35 3.08
N ALA A 305 -11.30 -20.22 2.34
CA ALA A 305 -9.97 -20.14 2.92
C ALA A 305 -9.80 -18.89 3.79
N LEU A 306 -10.25 -17.71 3.32
CA LEU A 306 -10.24 -16.48 4.12
C LEU A 306 -11.14 -16.61 5.36
N ILE A 307 -12.30 -17.26 5.25
CA ILE A 307 -13.18 -17.56 6.39
C ILE A 307 -12.45 -18.40 7.43
N ASP A 308 -11.77 -19.48 7.02
CA ASP A 308 -11.04 -20.37 7.93
C ASP A 308 -9.91 -19.63 8.66
N ILE A 309 -9.16 -18.76 7.96
CA ILE A 309 -8.14 -17.88 8.55
C ILE A 309 -8.76 -16.95 9.59
N ALA A 310 -9.86 -16.27 9.23
CA ALA A 310 -10.57 -15.36 10.11
C ALA A 310 -11.09 -16.04 11.37
N LEU A 311 -11.73 -17.21 11.22
CA LEU A 311 -12.26 -17.98 12.35
C LEU A 311 -11.17 -18.44 13.31
N LYS A 312 -10.02 -18.86 12.79
CA LYS A 312 -8.88 -19.24 13.61
C LYS A 312 -8.35 -18.06 14.43
N ALA A 313 -8.22 -16.90 13.81
CA ALA A 313 -7.77 -15.69 14.50
C ALA A 313 -8.82 -15.17 15.50
N TYR A 314 -10.12 -15.31 15.16
CA TYR A 314 -11.24 -14.94 16.03
C TYR A 314 -11.18 -15.62 17.40
N GLU A 315 -10.74 -16.89 17.47
CA GLU A 315 -10.59 -17.64 18.73
C GLU A 315 -9.61 -16.99 19.72
N SER A 316 -8.67 -16.16 19.24
CA SER A 316 -7.65 -15.50 20.05
C SER A 316 -8.06 -14.12 20.57
N ILE A 317 -9.25 -13.61 20.20
CA ILE A 317 -9.69 -12.26 20.53
C ILE A 317 -9.94 -12.12 22.05
N ALA A 318 -9.28 -11.14 22.65
CA ALA A 318 -9.55 -10.69 24.01
C ALA A 318 -10.46 -9.46 23.96
N TYR A 319 -11.58 -9.51 24.72
CA TYR A 319 -12.63 -8.50 24.69
C TYR A 319 -12.54 -7.56 25.88
N ARG A 320 -12.97 -6.30 25.66
CA ARG A 320 -13.09 -5.24 26.68
C ARG A 320 -14.41 -4.50 26.48
N ALA A 321 -15.11 -4.20 27.59
CA ALA A 321 -16.36 -3.43 27.58
C ALA A 321 -16.13 -1.95 27.97
N ASP A 322 -15.15 -1.71 28.85
CA ASP A 322 -14.76 -0.38 29.33
C ASP A 322 -13.81 0.28 28.33
N VAL A 323 -14.35 0.85 27.26
CA VAL A 323 -13.62 1.56 26.22
C VAL A 323 -14.40 2.82 25.82
N ASP A 324 -13.67 3.88 25.53
CA ASP A 324 -14.17 5.11 24.93
C ASP A 324 -14.02 5.10 23.42
N ILE A 325 -14.84 5.88 22.73
CA ILE A 325 -14.76 6.07 21.29
C ILE A 325 -14.45 7.54 20.98
N ASP A 326 -13.89 7.77 19.77
CA ASP A 326 -13.64 9.11 19.26
C ASP A 326 -13.60 9.04 17.73
N MET A 327 -14.00 10.10 17.07
CA MET A 327 -13.99 10.20 15.61
C MET A 327 -13.69 11.61 15.16
N ALA A 328 -12.86 11.77 14.13
CA ALA A 328 -12.52 13.04 13.53
C ALA A 328 -12.59 12.98 12.01
N GLU A 329 -13.10 14.04 11.40
CA GLU A 329 -13.20 14.20 9.94
C GLU A 329 -12.36 15.39 9.46
N ARG A 330 -11.79 15.25 8.26
CA ARG A 330 -11.17 16.35 7.53
C ARG A 330 -11.59 16.32 6.07
N ARG A 331 -11.95 17.49 5.55
CA ARG A 331 -12.22 17.70 4.14
C ARG A 331 -11.04 18.40 3.49
N LEU A 332 -10.50 17.80 2.41
CA LEU A 332 -9.34 18.33 1.70
C LEU A 332 -9.70 18.71 0.27
N PRO A 333 -9.49 19.97 -0.15
CA PRO A 333 -9.57 20.34 -1.54
C PRO A 333 -8.41 19.69 -2.33
N MET A 334 -8.75 19.09 -3.48
CA MET A 334 -7.81 18.46 -4.41
C MET A 334 -8.06 18.97 -5.81
N ASN A 335 -6.99 19.19 -6.59
CA ASN A 335 -7.10 19.54 -8.00
C ASN A 335 -7.10 18.28 -8.86
N TYR A 336 -7.86 18.31 -9.94
CA TYR A 336 -7.70 17.33 -11.01
C TYR A 336 -6.55 17.74 -11.95
N ARG A 337 -5.91 16.75 -12.55
CA ARG A 337 -5.00 16.94 -13.68
C ARG A 337 -5.81 17.16 -14.94
N VAL A 338 -6.00 18.43 -15.28
CA VAL A 338 -6.79 18.84 -16.44
C VAL A 338 -5.96 18.84 -17.72
N PRO A 339 -6.57 18.55 -18.90
CA PRO A 339 -5.86 18.61 -20.17
C PRO A 339 -5.39 20.03 -20.52
N ASP A 340 -4.33 20.12 -21.28
CA ASP A 340 -3.97 21.37 -21.95
C ASP A 340 -4.99 21.69 -23.06
N LYS A 341 -4.86 22.88 -23.66
CA LYS A 341 -5.80 23.35 -24.67
C LYS A 341 -5.85 22.44 -25.91
N ALA A 342 -4.70 21.92 -26.35
CA ALA A 342 -4.64 21.09 -27.57
C ALA A 342 -5.32 19.74 -27.36
N LEU A 343 -5.04 19.11 -26.22
CA LEU A 343 -5.65 17.84 -25.83
C LEU A 343 -7.16 18.01 -25.59
N LEU A 344 -7.58 19.10 -24.95
CA LEU A 344 -9.00 19.39 -24.74
C LEU A 344 -9.75 19.56 -26.07
N GLU A 345 -9.23 20.36 -27.01
CA GLU A 345 -9.87 20.58 -28.34
C GLU A 345 -9.96 19.28 -29.14
N ALA A 346 -8.94 18.42 -29.09
CA ALA A 346 -8.95 17.12 -29.72
C ALA A 346 -10.01 16.20 -29.10
N SER A 347 -10.04 16.15 -27.77
CA SER A 347 -10.97 15.34 -26.98
C SER A 347 -12.43 15.78 -27.20
N GLN A 348 -12.70 17.09 -27.22
CA GLN A 348 -14.05 17.63 -27.48
C GLN A 348 -14.58 17.21 -28.84
N LYS A 349 -13.72 17.25 -29.89
CA LYS A 349 -14.10 16.79 -31.21
C LYS A 349 -14.51 15.31 -31.26
N ILE A 350 -13.84 14.46 -30.50
CA ILE A 350 -14.21 13.04 -30.41
C ILE A 350 -15.54 12.89 -29.66
N VAL A 351 -15.72 13.59 -28.55
CA VAL A 351 -16.94 13.54 -27.73
C VAL A 351 -18.14 14.05 -28.50
N ASP A 352 -18.00 15.17 -29.27
CA ASP A 352 -19.06 15.70 -30.15
C ASP A 352 -19.48 14.64 -31.19
N GLY A 353 -18.55 13.83 -31.66
CA GLY A 353 -18.81 12.75 -32.61
C GLY A 353 -19.63 11.58 -32.04
N LEU A 354 -19.68 11.42 -30.71
CA LEU A 354 -20.47 10.36 -30.03
C LEU A 354 -21.99 10.66 -30.11
N GLY A 355 -22.40 11.91 -30.31
CA GLY A 355 -23.81 12.28 -30.42
C GLY A 355 -24.65 11.98 -29.17
N GLY A 356 -24.02 11.90 -27.99
CA GLY A 356 -24.65 11.58 -26.70
C GLY A 356 -24.65 10.09 -26.34
N GLU A 357 -24.06 9.23 -27.17
CA GLU A 357 -23.88 7.82 -26.84
C GLU A 357 -22.65 7.62 -25.89
N LEU A 358 -22.67 6.52 -25.13
CA LEU A 358 -21.53 6.13 -24.28
C LEU A 358 -20.34 5.68 -25.14
N PRO A 359 -19.10 5.94 -24.67
CA PRO A 359 -17.89 5.52 -25.36
C PRO A 359 -17.79 3.98 -25.55
N LYS A 360 -17.25 3.57 -26.70
CA LYS A 360 -17.11 2.16 -27.10
C LYS A 360 -15.66 1.76 -27.35
N THR A 361 -14.74 2.74 -27.41
CA THR A 361 -13.29 2.52 -27.57
C THR A 361 -12.50 3.21 -26.46
N THR A 362 -11.27 2.75 -26.21
CA THR A 362 -10.38 3.36 -25.21
C THR A 362 -10.12 4.84 -25.52
N GLU A 363 -9.94 5.19 -26.79
CA GLU A 363 -9.75 6.57 -27.24
C GLU A 363 -10.95 7.44 -26.89
N GLU A 364 -12.17 6.99 -27.19
CA GLU A 364 -13.42 7.69 -26.84
C GLU A 364 -13.59 7.85 -25.32
N VAL A 365 -13.27 6.80 -24.54
CA VAL A 365 -13.31 6.85 -23.08
C VAL A 365 -12.40 7.96 -22.56
N TYR A 366 -11.11 7.93 -22.93
CA TYR A 366 -10.15 8.91 -22.41
C TYR A 366 -10.40 10.31 -22.96
N ALA A 367 -10.92 10.47 -24.18
CA ALA A 367 -11.36 11.78 -24.69
C ALA A 367 -12.50 12.35 -23.84
N ARG A 368 -13.52 11.54 -23.51
CA ARG A 368 -14.59 11.93 -22.60
C ARG A 368 -14.07 12.31 -21.22
N GLU A 369 -13.16 11.53 -20.67
CA GLU A 369 -12.55 11.80 -19.37
C GLU A 369 -11.79 13.14 -19.33
N GLN A 370 -11.07 13.51 -20.42
CA GLN A 370 -10.40 14.82 -20.50
C GLN A 370 -11.41 15.98 -20.43
N VAL A 371 -12.51 15.87 -21.15
CA VAL A 371 -13.58 16.89 -21.11
C VAL A 371 -14.16 17.01 -19.71
N LEU A 372 -14.51 15.87 -19.08
CA LEU A 372 -15.08 15.85 -17.73
C LEU A 372 -14.12 16.39 -16.66
N LEU A 373 -12.82 16.08 -16.73
CA LEU A 373 -11.83 16.63 -15.81
C LEU A 373 -11.69 18.15 -15.99
N HIS A 374 -11.71 18.63 -17.25
CA HIS A 374 -11.70 20.07 -17.53
C HIS A 374 -12.93 20.79 -16.96
N GLU A 375 -14.11 20.19 -17.06
CA GLU A 375 -15.35 20.76 -16.50
C GLU A 375 -15.32 20.80 -14.96
N ARG A 376 -14.78 19.76 -14.32
CA ARG A 376 -14.74 19.63 -12.85
C ARG A 376 -13.67 20.49 -12.19
N GLN A 377 -12.47 20.62 -12.77
CA GLN A 377 -11.29 21.34 -12.27
C GLN A 377 -10.74 20.80 -10.92
N SER A 378 -11.59 20.58 -9.93
CA SER A 378 -11.22 20.17 -8.58
C SER A 378 -12.33 19.37 -7.92
N THR A 379 -11.98 18.72 -6.82
CA THR A 379 -12.90 18.02 -5.92
C THR A 379 -12.54 18.30 -4.47
N GLU A 380 -13.35 17.84 -3.56
CA GLU A 380 -13.07 17.76 -2.14
C GLU A 380 -13.13 16.29 -1.73
N ILE A 381 -12.11 15.78 -1.07
CA ILE A 381 -12.08 14.43 -0.51
C ILE A 381 -12.30 14.47 1.00
N VAL A 382 -12.89 13.41 1.54
CA VAL A 382 -13.24 13.29 2.97
C VAL A 382 -12.43 12.18 3.59
N LEU A 383 -11.64 12.52 4.62
CA LEU A 383 -10.82 11.61 5.40
C LEU A 383 -11.35 11.54 6.83
N GLN A 384 -11.33 10.37 7.42
CA GLN A 384 -11.78 10.15 8.80
C GLN A 384 -10.81 9.24 9.54
N ALA A 385 -10.64 9.49 10.83
CA ALA A 385 -10.06 8.55 11.77
C ALA A 385 -11.04 8.26 12.89
N LEU A 386 -11.14 6.99 13.26
CA LEU A 386 -11.97 6.51 14.35
C LEU A 386 -11.11 5.79 15.38
N ARG A 387 -11.44 5.92 16.66
CA ARG A 387 -10.83 5.16 17.74
C ARG A 387 -11.91 4.45 18.56
N ILE A 388 -11.67 3.18 18.88
CA ILE A 388 -12.51 2.36 19.78
C ILE A 388 -11.55 1.74 20.81
N GLY A 389 -11.38 2.39 21.96
CA GLY A 389 -10.36 2.03 22.94
C GLY A 389 -8.94 2.14 22.39
N ASP A 390 -8.24 1.02 22.23
CA ASP A 390 -6.87 0.91 21.68
C ASP A 390 -6.83 0.49 20.20
N ILE A 391 -7.99 0.50 19.52
CA ILE A 391 -8.13 0.16 18.11
C ILE A 391 -8.39 1.44 17.32
N ALA A 392 -7.75 1.58 16.15
CA ALA A 392 -7.97 2.68 15.25
C ALA A 392 -8.38 2.22 13.83
N ILE A 393 -9.17 3.05 13.16
CA ILE A 393 -9.50 2.95 11.75
C ILE A 393 -9.11 4.27 11.10
N ALA A 394 -8.30 4.23 10.06
CA ALA A 394 -8.10 5.34 9.13
C ALA A 394 -8.89 5.09 7.85
N THR A 395 -9.28 6.13 7.11
CA THR A 395 -10.05 5.97 5.89
C THR A 395 -9.41 6.68 4.72
N THR A 396 -9.44 6.05 3.55
CA THR A 396 -9.07 6.70 2.28
C THR A 396 -10.25 6.70 1.32
N PRO A 397 -10.51 7.78 0.59
CA PRO A 397 -11.73 7.93 -0.19
C PRO A 397 -11.68 7.24 -1.56
N ASN A 398 -10.53 6.72 -1.95
CA ASN A 398 -10.26 6.26 -3.30
C ASN A 398 -9.44 4.98 -3.27
N GLU A 399 -9.11 4.45 -4.45
CA GLU A 399 -8.28 3.26 -4.59
C GLU A 399 -6.79 3.58 -4.33
N THR A 400 -6.40 3.57 -3.05
CA THR A 400 -5.03 3.79 -2.61
C THR A 400 -4.20 2.51 -2.73
N TYR A 401 -2.88 2.65 -2.88
CA TYR A 401 -1.98 1.50 -2.97
C TYR A 401 -1.72 0.86 -1.60
N ALA A 402 -1.34 -0.42 -1.59
CA ALA A 402 -0.98 -1.13 -0.35
C ALA A 402 0.08 -0.37 0.46
N LEU A 403 1.06 0.24 -0.20
CA LEU A 403 2.08 1.08 0.46
C LEU A 403 1.46 2.23 1.27
N THR A 404 0.39 2.85 0.79
CA THR A 404 -0.33 3.93 1.52
C THR A 404 -0.93 3.39 2.82
N GLY A 405 -1.57 2.21 2.76
CA GLY A 405 -2.08 1.51 3.95
C GLY A 405 -0.99 1.18 4.96
N LEU A 406 0.15 0.68 4.49
CA LEU A 406 1.31 0.37 5.33
C LEU A 406 1.90 1.63 5.99
N LYS A 407 2.01 2.77 5.26
CA LYS A 407 2.43 4.06 5.84
C LYS A 407 1.56 4.45 7.03
N LEU A 408 0.24 4.31 6.89
CA LEU A 408 -0.70 4.64 7.96
C LEU A 408 -0.62 3.66 9.13
N LYS A 409 -0.63 2.36 8.89
CA LYS A 409 -0.52 1.31 9.93
C LYS A 409 0.77 1.43 10.74
N LEU A 410 1.92 1.59 10.07
CA LEU A 410 3.24 1.62 10.72
C LEU A 410 3.49 2.91 11.52
N GLN A 411 2.88 4.04 11.10
CA GLN A 411 3.06 5.33 11.75
C GLN A 411 1.91 5.72 12.68
N SER A 412 0.76 5.04 12.64
CA SER A 412 -0.36 5.29 13.57
C SER A 412 0.11 5.29 15.03
N PRO A 413 -0.41 6.19 15.88
CA PRO A 413 -0.16 6.13 17.32
C PRO A 413 -0.57 4.79 17.96
N LEU A 414 -1.61 4.16 17.40
CA LEU A 414 -2.18 2.90 17.91
C LEU A 414 -1.72 1.72 17.03
N PRO A 415 -1.06 0.69 17.60
CA PRO A 415 -0.60 -0.46 16.83
C PRO A 415 -1.72 -1.27 16.17
N LYS A 416 -2.91 -1.31 16.79
CA LYS A 416 -4.10 -1.96 16.24
C LYS A 416 -4.83 -1.01 15.31
N THR A 417 -4.31 -0.84 14.11
CA THR A 417 -4.87 0.07 13.10
C THR A 417 -5.19 -0.68 11.83
N MET A 418 -6.42 -0.51 11.31
CA MET A 418 -6.79 -0.90 9.95
C MET A 418 -7.05 0.34 9.09
N VAL A 419 -6.96 0.17 7.77
CA VAL A 419 -7.26 1.24 6.80
C VAL A 419 -8.39 0.77 5.90
N ILE A 420 -9.50 1.52 5.90
CA ILE A 420 -10.65 1.25 5.03
C ILE A 420 -10.58 2.22 3.85
N GLU A 421 -10.37 1.69 2.66
CA GLU A 421 -10.41 2.48 1.43
C GLU A 421 -11.81 2.57 0.84
N LEU A 422 -11.99 3.37 -0.22
CA LEU A 422 -13.30 3.67 -0.85
C LEU A 422 -14.33 4.17 0.17
N ALA A 423 -13.86 4.92 1.15
CA ALA A 423 -14.65 5.50 2.22
C ALA A 423 -14.98 6.98 1.92
N ASN A 424 -16.25 7.34 2.11
CA ASN A 424 -16.74 8.72 2.02
C ASN A 424 -16.62 9.39 0.65
N GLY A 425 -16.34 8.63 -0.41
CA GLY A 425 -16.21 9.12 -1.78
C GLY A 425 -15.47 8.16 -2.69
N GLY A 426 -15.35 8.54 -3.96
CA GLY A 426 -14.60 7.79 -4.95
C GLY A 426 -14.17 8.71 -6.10
N ASP A 427 -12.86 9.02 -6.21
CA ASP A 427 -12.24 9.78 -7.30
C ASP A 427 -11.16 8.93 -8.02
N GLY A 428 -11.26 7.59 -7.94
CA GLY A 428 -10.38 6.62 -8.57
C GLY A 428 -9.06 6.41 -7.82
N TYR A 429 -8.03 5.97 -8.54
CA TYR A 429 -6.72 5.66 -7.96
C TYR A 429 -6.00 6.88 -7.40
N ILE A 430 -5.38 6.71 -6.22
CA ILE A 430 -4.40 7.64 -5.66
C ILE A 430 -3.05 6.92 -5.50
N PRO A 431 -2.27 6.78 -6.57
CA PRO A 431 -0.93 6.18 -6.49
C PRO A 431 0.06 7.12 -5.80
N PRO A 432 1.09 6.58 -5.12
CA PRO A 432 2.25 7.35 -4.69
C PRO A 432 2.92 8.13 -5.84
N PRO A 433 3.55 9.29 -5.59
CA PRO A 433 4.06 10.17 -6.63
C PRO A 433 5.03 9.52 -7.61
N GLU A 434 5.89 8.63 -7.16
CA GLU A 434 6.85 7.90 -7.98
C GLU A 434 6.18 7.00 -9.03
N GLN A 435 4.99 6.50 -8.75
CA GLN A 435 4.24 5.66 -9.67
C GLN A 435 3.73 6.42 -10.89
N HIS A 436 3.49 7.72 -10.77
CA HIS A 436 3.13 8.58 -11.90
C HIS A 436 4.25 8.69 -12.93
N TYR A 437 5.51 8.68 -12.49
CA TYR A 437 6.66 8.65 -13.39
C TYR A 437 6.71 7.38 -14.24
N LEU A 438 6.24 6.26 -13.71
CA LEU A 438 6.22 4.97 -14.39
C LEU A 438 5.01 4.81 -15.34
N GLY A 439 4.01 5.68 -15.24
CA GLY A 439 2.81 5.63 -16.08
C GLY A 439 1.91 4.41 -15.81
N GLY A 440 1.08 4.07 -16.79
CA GLY A 440 0.13 2.96 -16.71
C GLY A 440 -1.27 3.37 -16.27
N TYR A 441 -2.22 2.44 -16.39
CA TYR A 441 -3.66 2.63 -16.23
C TYR A 441 -4.07 3.43 -14.99
N ASN A 442 -3.52 3.10 -13.84
CA ASN A 442 -3.85 3.74 -12.56
C ASN A 442 -3.14 5.10 -12.34
N THR A 443 -2.50 5.63 -13.37
CA THR A 443 -1.89 6.96 -13.36
C THR A 443 -2.38 7.87 -14.50
N TRP A 444 -3.15 7.35 -15.46
CA TRP A 444 -3.64 8.16 -16.57
C TRP A 444 -4.77 9.09 -16.11
N ALA A 445 -4.71 10.36 -16.52
CA ALA A 445 -5.69 11.36 -16.11
C ALA A 445 -7.09 11.02 -16.64
N ALA A 446 -7.98 10.60 -15.74
CA ALA A 446 -9.37 10.24 -15.94
C ALA A 446 -10.08 10.30 -14.58
N ARG A 447 -11.41 10.18 -14.51
CA ARG A 447 -12.12 10.04 -13.21
C ARG A 447 -11.64 8.82 -12.41
N SER A 448 -11.05 7.84 -13.10
CA SER A 448 -10.43 6.67 -12.46
C SER A 448 -9.04 6.93 -11.85
N ALA A 449 -8.36 8.06 -12.14
CA ALA A 449 -7.06 8.44 -11.59
C ALA A 449 -6.79 9.93 -11.84
N GLY A 450 -7.74 10.79 -11.53
CA GLY A 450 -7.72 12.20 -11.95
C GLY A 450 -6.93 13.14 -11.06
N LEU A 451 -6.71 12.81 -9.79
CA LEU A 451 -6.16 13.74 -8.81
C LEU A 451 -4.70 14.14 -9.09
N GLU A 452 -4.29 15.24 -8.50
CA GLU A 452 -2.93 15.76 -8.58
C GLU A 452 -1.88 14.74 -8.09
N ILE A 453 -0.66 14.79 -8.65
CA ILE A 453 0.41 13.82 -8.36
C ILE A 453 0.75 13.75 -6.86
N GLN A 454 0.62 14.86 -6.15
CA GLN A 454 0.90 14.96 -4.71
C GLN A 454 -0.32 14.62 -3.83
N ALA A 455 -1.36 13.99 -4.36
CA ALA A 455 -2.56 13.64 -3.60
C ALA A 455 -2.26 12.62 -2.48
N GLU A 456 -1.53 11.55 -2.78
CA GLU A 456 -1.21 10.51 -1.80
C GLU A 456 -0.46 11.05 -0.56
N PRO A 457 0.63 11.82 -0.67
CA PRO A 457 1.29 12.38 0.51
C PRO A 457 0.40 13.30 1.34
N LYS A 458 -0.52 14.04 0.70
CA LYS A 458 -1.48 14.89 1.39
C LYS A 458 -2.50 14.07 2.18
N VAL A 459 -2.98 12.97 1.60
CA VAL A 459 -3.87 12.00 2.26
C VAL A 459 -3.18 11.40 3.46
N VAL A 460 -1.98 10.82 3.29
CA VAL A 460 -1.21 10.21 4.39
C VAL A 460 -0.97 11.18 5.53
N GLU A 461 -0.53 12.41 5.24
CA GLU A 461 -0.28 13.41 6.29
C GLU A 461 -1.55 13.80 7.03
N ALA A 462 -2.66 13.99 6.32
CA ALA A 462 -3.93 14.34 6.94
C ALA A 462 -4.51 13.21 7.80
N ASP A 463 -4.45 11.96 7.34
CA ASP A 463 -4.90 10.80 8.10
C ASP A 463 -4.04 10.57 9.35
N LEU A 464 -2.72 10.71 9.26
CA LEU A 464 -1.85 10.62 10.42
C LEU A 464 -2.18 11.70 11.47
N GLN A 465 -2.48 12.94 11.04
CA GLN A 465 -2.94 14.00 11.96
C GLN A 465 -4.30 13.70 12.57
N LEU A 466 -5.23 13.10 11.84
CA LEU A 466 -6.51 12.64 12.39
C LEU A 466 -6.31 11.51 13.39
N LEU A 467 -5.45 10.52 13.08
CA LEU A 467 -5.10 9.45 14.03
C LEU A 467 -4.44 9.99 15.31
N GLU A 468 -3.54 10.99 15.20
CA GLU A 468 -2.98 11.68 16.36
C GLU A 468 -4.05 12.37 17.20
N THR A 469 -5.05 12.96 16.55
CA THR A 469 -6.17 13.63 17.21
C THR A 469 -7.01 12.66 18.02
N VAL A 470 -7.55 11.60 17.38
CA VAL A 470 -8.42 10.63 18.06
C VAL A 470 -7.68 9.78 19.09
N ALA A 471 -6.38 9.55 18.90
CA ALA A 471 -5.55 8.84 19.87
C ALA A 471 -5.04 9.73 21.01
N SER A 472 -5.15 11.05 20.87
CA SER A 472 -4.51 12.03 21.77
C SER A 472 -3.03 11.73 22.03
N ALA A 473 -2.31 11.24 21.01
CA ALA A 473 -0.93 10.79 21.09
C ALA A 473 -0.20 11.06 19.76
N PRO A 474 1.12 11.33 19.77
CA PRO A 474 1.88 11.54 18.54
C PRO A 474 2.00 10.24 17.75
N ARG A 475 2.09 10.36 16.42
CA ARG A 475 2.41 9.23 15.52
C ARG A 475 3.73 8.55 15.89
N ARG A 476 3.85 7.28 15.60
CA ARG A 476 5.08 6.53 15.77
C ARG A 476 6.09 6.95 14.69
N ASN A 477 7.35 7.07 15.08
CA ASN A 477 8.44 7.18 14.12
C ASN A 477 8.87 5.76 13.72
N TYR A 478 8.37 5.29 12.57
CA TYR A 478 8.75 3.99 12.07
C TYR A 478 10.22 3.97 11.65
N GLN A 479 10.95 3.01 12.15
CA GLN A 479 12.30 2.66 11.75
C GLN A 479 12.40 1.14 11.74
N GLN A 480 12.92 0.60 10.65
CA GLN A 480 13.12 -0.83 10.50
C GLN A 480 14.07 -1.35 11.59
N SER A 481 13.74 -2.48 12.22
CA SER A 481 14.54 -3.08 13.27
C SER A 481 15.91 -3.54 12.74
N GLN A 482 16.86 -3.79 13.63
CA GLN A 482 18.23 -4.18 13.29
C GLN A 482 18.53 -5.60 13.80
N GLY A 483 18.46 -6.57 12.91
CA GLY A 483 18.84 -7.94 13.18
C GLY A 483 20.37 -8.15 13.19
N PRO A 484 20.82 -9.40 13.42
CA PRO A 484 22.24 -9.72 13.58
C PRO A 484 23.13 -9.31 12.40
N ALA A 485 22.63 -9.41 11.15
CA ALA A 485 23.37 -9.03 9.96
C ALA A 485 23.57 -7.51 9.87
N ALA A 486 22.49 -6.71 10.08
CA ALA A 486 22.57 -5.24 10.12
C ALA A 486 23.52 -4.76 11.22
N GLN A 487 23.43 -5.34 12.43
CA GLN A 487 24.32 -5.06 13.53
C GLN A 487 25.78 -5.44 13.20
N GLY A 488 26.00 -6.54 12.47
CA GLY A 488 27.30 -6.97 11.98
C GLY A 488 27.95 -5.97 11.04
N ILE A 489 27.16 -5.40 10.12
CA ILE A 489 27.61 -4.31 9.21
C ILE A 489 27.99 -3.07 10.04
N LEU A 490 27.14 -2.63 10.96
CA LEU A 490 27.42 -1.48 11.84
C LEU A 490 28.68 -1.70 12.71
N ALA A 491 28.87 -2.92 13.24
CA ALA A 491 30.06 -3.28 14.03
C ALA A 491 31.35 -3.24 13.19
N ALA A 492 31.28 -3.45 11.87
CA ALA A 492 32.41 -3.30 10.96
C ALA A 492 32.75 -1.82 10.66
N LYS A 493 31.96 -0.87 11.17
CA LYS A 493 32.13 0.60 11.09
C LYS A 493 32.17 1.09 9.65
N PRO A 494 31.07 1.00 8.91
CA PRO A 494 30.98 1.60 7.57
C PRO A 494 31.06 3.11 7.66
N THR A 495 31.58 3.73 6.60
CA THR A 495 31.56 5.18 6.40
C THR A 495 30.16 5.67 6.07
N ALA A 496 29.39 4.89 5.32
CA ALA A 496 27.96 5.09 5.07
C ALA A 496 27.24 3.74 5.02
N TYR A 497 25.99 3.72 5.47
CA TYR A 497 25.13 2.51 5.40
C TYR A 497 23.69 2.91 5.18
N TRP A 498 23.14 2.53 4.00
CA TRP A 498 21.78 2.80 3.58
C TRP A 498 21.01 1.48 3.45
N ARG A 499 19.93 1.35 4.20
CA ARG A 499 19.09 0.14 4.25
C ARG A 499 18.04 0.06 3.15
N MET A 500 17.89 1.08 2.33
CA MET A 500 16.93 1.17 1.23
C MET A 500 15.44 0.95 1.66
N ASP A 501 15.11 1.18 2.92
CA ASP A 501 13.83 0.91 3.57
C ASP A 501 12.82 2.07 3.51
N ASN A 502 13.04 3.00 2.60
CA ASN A 502 12.18 4.17 2.39
C ASN A 502 10.76 3.76 1.97
N MET A 503 9.75 4.45 2.50
CA MET A 503 8.36 4.37 2.07
C MET A 503 7.99 5.42 1.01
N GLY A 504 8.97 6.12 0.45
CA GLY A 504 8.80 7.18 -0.57
C GLY A 504 9.79 8.33 -0.40
N GLY A 505 9.67 9.31 -1.28
CA GLY A 505 10.50 10.51 -1.25
C GLY A 505 11.86 10.35 -1.95
N THR A 506 12.65 11.42 -1.90
CA THR A 506 13.94 11.47 -2.62
C THR A 506 15.15 11.33 -1.70
N HIS A 507 14.97 11.32 -0.40
CA HIS A 507 16.06 11.32 0.57
C HIS A 507 16.15 9.98 1.30
N ILE A 508 17.36 9.41 1.41
CA ILE A 508 17.65 8.24 2.22
C ILE A 508 18.64 8.58 3.33
N THR A 509 18.34 8.11 4.53
CA THR A 509 19.15 8.33 5.73
C THR A 509 20.26 7.30 5.85
N ASP A 510 21.47 7.75 6.17
CA ASP A 510 22.59 6.94 6.57
C ASP A 510 22.46 6.54 8.04
N ILE A 511 22.46 5.24 8.32
CA ILE A 511 22.38 4.71 9.69
C ILE A 511 23.75 4.38 10.31
N SER A 512 24.87 4.64 9.60
CA SER A 512 26.24 4.46 10.15
C SER A 512 26.55 5.42 11.30
N GLY A 513 25.81 6.52 11.39
CA GLY A 513 26.05 7.63 12.33
C GLY A 513 26.92 8.76 11.79
N ASN A 514 27.39 8.67 10.54
CA ASN A 514 28.21 9.70 9.90
C ASN A 514 27.38 10.74 9.12
N HIS A 515 26.06 10.55 9.04
CA HIS A 515 25.09 11.46 8.40
C HIS A 515 25.36 11.72 6.91
N ILE A 516 25.82 10.72 6.18
CA ILE A 516 26.03 10.76 4.73
C ILE A 516 24.74 10.40 4.01
N SER A 517 23.91 11.41 3.75
CA SER A 517 22.64 11.21 3.06
C SER A 517 22.82 10.83 1.59
N GLY A 518 21.92 9.99 1.08
CA GLY A 518 21.75 9.73 -0.33
C GLY A 518 20.47 10.36 -0.88
N PHE A 519 20.39 10.51 -2.20
CA PHE A 519 19.25 11.12 -2.88
C PHE A 519 18.86 10.27 -4.08
N PHE A 520 17.59 9.83 -4.12
CA PHE A 520 17.04 9.10 -5.23
C PHE A 520 16.65 10.01 -6.39
N GLU A 521 17.01 9.60 -7.59
CA GLU A 521 16.49 10.15 -8.84
C GLU A 521 15.17 9.47 -9.23
N PRO A 522 14.35 10.05 -10.15
CA PRO A 522 13.13 9.38 -10.63
C PRO A 522 13.39 8.00 -11.23
N GLY A 523 12.41 7.10 -11.12
CA GLY A 523 12.54 5.71 -11.58
C GLY A 523 12.83 4.74 -10.43
N MET A 524 12.21 5.00 -9.29
CA MET A 524 12.31 4.18 -8.07
C MET A 524 10.93 3.67 -7.68
N CYS A 525 10.91 2.51 -7.02
CA CYS A 525 9.79 2.02 -6.23
C CYS A 525 10.30 1.63 -4.84
N TYR A 526 9.43 1.69 -3.85
CA TYR A 526 9.85 1.66 -2.46
C TYR A 526 9.20 0.55 -1.66
N PHE A 527 9.88 0.13 -0.59
CA PHE A 527 9.36 -0.69 0.47
C PHE A 527 9.00 -2.12 0.06
N LEU A 528 9.63 -2.63 -1.00
CA LEU A 528 9.48 -4.02 -1.43
C LEU A 528 10.21 -4.96 -0.47
N GLU A 529 9.96 -6.27 -0.57
CA GLU A 529 10.67 -7.26 0.22
C GLU A 529 12.17 -7.29 -0.11
N GLY A 530 12.99 -7.21 0.93
CA GLY A 530 14.44 -7.27 0.92
C GLY A 530 14.99 -8.69 1.16
N PRO A 531 16.34 -8.85 1.25
CA PRO A 531 16.96 -10.14 1.54
C PRO A 531 16.81 -10.53 3.01
N LEU A 532 16.77 -11.85 3.29
CA LEU A 532 17.05 -12.45 4.60
C LEU A 532 16.42 -11.70 5.80
N SER A 533 15.10 -11.53 5.82
CA SER A 533 14.38 -10.79 6.87
C SER A 533 14.78 -11.25 8.28
N ASP A 534 14.89 -12.54 8.53
CA ASP A 534 15.29 -13.10 9.82
C ASP A 534 16.73 -12.76 10.25
N GLN A 535 17.58 -12.29 9.33
CA GLN A 535 18.96 -11.89 9.59
C GLN A 535 19.10 -10.37 9.70
N PHE A 536 18.38 -9.63 8.89
CA PHE A 536 18.45 -8.17 8.87
C PHE A 536 17.51 -7.50 9.85
N ASN A 537 16.43 -8.19 10.25
CA ASN A 537 15.39 -7.68 11.15
C ASN A 537 15.21 -8.56 12.38
N THR A 538 14.35 -8.12 13.30
CA THR A 538 13.93 -8.85 14.51
C THR A 538 12.41 -9.01 14.52
N ASP A 539 11.92 -9.88 15.39
CA ASP A 539 10.50 -10.04 15.72
C ASP A 539 9.57 -10.36 14.51
N GLY A 540 10.13 -10.97 13.45
CA GLY A 540 9.39 -11.33 12.24
C GLY A 540 9.12 -10.16 11.31
N GLU A 541 9.74 -9.01 11.51
CA GLU A 541 9.62 -7.88 10.60
C GLU A 541 10.27 -8.21 9.25
N VAL A 542 9.58 -7.86 8.15
CA VAL A 542 10.07 -8.05 6.78
C VAL A 542 11.14 -7.01 6.46
N ASN A 543 12.32 -7.44 6.01
CA ASN A 543 13.33 -6.53 5.48
C ASN A 543 12.82 -5.82 4.23
N ARG A 544 13.08 -4.53 4.08
CA ARG A 544 12.52 -3.69 3.01
C ARG A 544 13.61 -3.12 2.11
N ALA A 545 13.38 -3.18 0.82
CA ALA A 545 14.31 -2.80 -0.23
C ALA A 545 13.72 -1.77 -1.19
N ALA A 546 14.57 -1.06 -1.92
CA ALA A 546 14.17 -0.23 -3.05
C ALA A 546 14.28 -1.01 -4.37
N HIS A 547 13.29 -0.87 -5.26
CA HIS A 547 13.33 -1.39 -6.62
C HIS A 547 13.64 -0.26 -7.61
N PHE A 548 14.71 -0.42 -8.34
CA PHE A 548 15.20 0.52 -9.35
C PHE A 548 14.54 0.20 -10.69
N VAL A 549 13.94 1.18 -11.30
CA VAL A 549 13.30 1.12 -12.64
C VAL A 549 14.02 2.13 -13.55
N GLY A 550 15.35 2.00 -13.62
CA GLY A 550 16.23 2.90 -14.35
C GLY A 550 16.63 4.17 -13.59
N GLY A 551 16.13 4.40 -12.37
CA GLY A 551 16.60 5.47 -11.49
C GLY A 551 17.97 5.19 -10.88
N ARG A 552 18.53 6.18 -10.17
CA ARG A 552 19.78 6.07 -9.39
C ARG A 552 19.59 6.69 -8.01
N MET A 553 20.38 6.23 -7.05
CA MET A 553 20.64 6.97 -5.82
C MET A 553 22.03 7.60 -5.94
N ASN A 554 22.16 8.89 -5.73
CA ASN A 554 23.45 9.58 -5.63
C ASN A 554 23.77 9.92 -4.18
N ALA A 555 25.06 9.84 -3.82
CA ALA A 555 25.59 10.21 -2.53
C ALA A 555 27.00 10.82 -2.69
N HIS A 556 27.39 11.65 -1.72
CA HIS A 556 28.74 12.21 -1.63
C HIS A 556 29.42 11.68 -0.37
N VAL A 557 30.46 10.85 -0.55
CA VAL A 557 31.22 10.25 0.54
C VAL A 557 32.60 10.90 0.57
N PRO A 558 32.85 11.85 1.48
CA PRO A 558 34.07 12.65 1.47
C PRO A 558 35.31 11.80 1.77
N ASP A 559 36.44 12.17 1.16
CA ASP A 559 37.77 11.60 1.41
C ASP A 559 37.92 10.08 1.12
N LEU A 560 37.06 9.53 0.26
CA LEU A 560 37.02 8.09 -0.06
C LEU A 560 38.21 7.62 -0.90
N GLY A 561 39.38 8.00 -0.80
CA GLY A 561 40.63 7.63 -1.48
C GLY A 561 40.59 6.43 -2.46
N ASN A 562 41.73 5.80 -2.70
CA ASN A 562 41.86 4.55 -3.50
C ASN A 562 41.79 3.26 -2.68
N GLN A 563 41.49 3.36 -1.39
CA GLN A 563 41.28 2.21 -0.53
C GLN A 563 39.84 2.30 -0.01
N TYR A 564 38.96 1.49 -0.55
CA TYR A 564 37.56 1.47 -0.10
C TYR A 564 36.93 0.10 -0.38
N THR A 565 35.80 -0.13 0.27
CA THR A 565 34.95 -1.28 0.00
C THR A 565 33.52 -0.82 -0.17
N LEU A 566 32.83 -1.37 -1.17
CA LEU A 566 31.37 -1.33 -1.31
C LEU A 566 30.81 -2.72 -1.06
N SER A 567 29.77 -2.82 -0.29
CA SER A 567 28.98 -4.03 -0.04
C SER A 567 27.51 -3.71 -0.34
N LEU A 568 26.81 -4.58 -1.07
CA LEU A 568 25.38 -4.43 -1.35
C LEU A 568 24.72 -5.79 -1.61
N TRP A 569 23.42 -5.86 -1.35
CA TRP A 569 22.56 -6.95 -1.81
C TRP A 569 21.83 -6.53 -3.06
N PHE A 570 21.68 -7.46 -4.02
CA PHE A 570 21.02 -7.22 -5.28
C PHE A 570 20.09 -8.36 -5.68
N TRP A 571 18.99 -7.98 -6.34
CA TRP A 571 18.01 -8.88 -6.94
C TRP A 571 17.79 -8.41 -8.39
N ASN A 572 18.20 -9.23 -9.36
CA ASN A 572 18.17 -8.85 -10.78
C ASN A 572 16.78 -9.04 -11.38
N GLY A 573 16.17 -7.98 -11.90
CA GLY A 573 14.88 -8.01 -12.59
C GLY A 573 14.98 -8.26 -14.10
N MET A 574 16.13 -7.97 -14.73
CA MET A 574 16.26 -8.09 -16.18
C MET A 574 16.40 -9.53 -16.65
N PRO A 575 15.70 -9.93 -17.73
CA PRO A 575 16.00 -11.18 -18.42
C PRO A 575 17.45 -11.21 -18.91
N ALA A 576 18.05 -12.39 -18.91
CA ALA A 576 19.47 -12.57 -19.21
C ALA A 576 19.86 -12.18 -20.65
N ASP A 577 18.94 -12.31 -21.59
CA ASP A 577 19.14 -12.05 -23.03
C ASP A 577 18.67 -10.66 -23.47
N ALA A 578 18.21 -9.81 -22.54
CA ALA A 578 17.60 -8.53 -22.87
C ALA A 578 18.59 -7.51 -23.46
N ARG A 579 19.79 -7.43 -22.91
CA ARG A 579 20.87 -6.51 -23.33
C ARG A 579 22.25 -7.02 -22.88
N PRO A 580 23.38 -6.54 -23.44
CA PRO A 580 24.71 -7.02 -23.06
C PRO A 580 25.10 -6.81 -21.61
N ILE A 581 24.62 -5.70 -21.00
CA ILE A 581 24.81 -5.38 -19.60
C ILE A 581 23.41 -5.32 -18.97
N SER A 582 23.12 -6.24 -18.06
CA SER A 582 21.83 -6.26 -17.35
C SER A 582 21.61 -4.99 -16.56
N GLY A 583 22.66 -4.47 -15.91
CA GLY A 583 22.63 -3.17 -15.26
C GLY A 583 23.86 -2.89 -14.42
N TRP A 584 24.14 -1.60 -14.23
CA TRP A 584 25.16 -1.13 -13.31
C TRP A 584 24.53 -0.91 -11.93
N MET A 585 25.05 -1.63 -10.92
CA MET A 585 24.59 -1.55 -9.54
C MET A 585 25.26 -0.42 -8.77
N PHE A 586 26.49 -0.09 -9.17
CA PHE A 586 27.30 0.92 -8.51
C PHE A 586 28.25 1.58 -9.50
N SER A 587 28.48 2.87 -9.31
CA SER A 587 29.57 3.60 -9.93
C SER A 587 30.14 4.68 -9.03
N ARG A 588 31.41 4.97 -9.21
CA ARG A 588 32.13 6.06 -8.57
C ARG A 588 32.85 6.89 -9.63
N GLY A 589 32.60 8.19 -9.67
CA GLY A 589 33.20 9.08 -10.68
C GLY A 589 32.42 10.38 -10.82
N HIS A 590 32.80 11.20 -11.79
CA HIS A 590 32.09 12.43 -12.11
C HIS A 590 30.81 12.12 -12.89
N ASP A 591 29.74 12.82 -12.61
CA ASP A 591 28.46 12.69 -13.31
C ASP A 591 28.52 13.18 -14.76
N PHE A 592 27.52 12.78 -15.57
CA PHE A 592 27.30 13.17 -16.97
C PHE A 592 28.29 12.56 -18.01
N GLY A 593 29.05 11.53 -17.63
CA GLY A 593 29.92 10.83 -18.57
C GLY A 593 30.67 9.67 -17.91
N LEU A 594 31.30 8.81 -18.72
CA LEU A 594 32.21 7.80 -18.19
C LEU A 594 33.48 8.47 -17.68
N ASP A 595 33.74 8.34 -16.38
CA ASP A 595 34.97 8.87 -15.78
C ASP A 595 36.18 8.00 -16.19
N PRO A 596 37.24 8.56 -16.77
CA PRO A 596 38.45 7.81 -17.14
C PRO A 596 39.13 7.08 -15.98
N LYS A 597 38.80 7.41 -14.75
CA LYS A 597 39.31 6.80 -13.52
C LYS A 597 38.23 6.16 -12.68
N GLY A 598 36.97 6.20 -13.15
CA GLY A 598 35.81 5.69 -12.42
C GLY A 598 35.86 4.19 -12.20
N ASP A 599 35.24 3.75 -11.13
CA ASP A 599 35.00 2.32 -10.85
C ASP A 599 33.53 2.01 -11.03
N TYR A 600 33.23 0.90 -11.70
CA TYR A 600 31.87 0.47 -12.02
C TYR A 600 31.69 -1.00 -11.70
N LEU A 601 30.65 -1.33 -10.93
CA LEU A 601 30.23 -2.69 -10.62
C LEU A 601 28.84 -2.94 -11.21
N GLY A 602 28.69 -3.99 -11.98
CA GLY A 602 27.43 -4.31 -12.64
C GLY A 602 27.21 -5.81 -12.81
N LEU A 603 26.13 -6.14 -13.51
CA LEU A 603 25.77 -7.51 -13.89
C LEU A 603 25.69 -7.63 -15.42
N GLY A 604 26.27 -8.69 -15.97
CA GLY A 604 26.23 -8.98 -17.39
C GLY A 604 24.90 -9.57 -17.82
N GLY A 605 24.58 -9.35 -19.09
CA GLY A 605 23.55 -10.06 -19.83
C GLY A 605 24.13 -10.74 -21.06
N MET A 606 23.29 -11.34 -21.90
CA MET A 606 23.69 -12.05 -23.12
C MET A 606 24.88 -13.03 -22.88
N GLU A 607 26.05 -12.80 -23.50
CA GLU A 607 27.23 -13.66 -23.37
C GLU A 607 27.78 -13.74 -21.93
N HIS A 608 27.48 -12.72 -21.09
CA HIS A 608 27.91 -12.63 -19.70
C HIS A 608 26.76 -12.77 -18.70
N ALA A 609 25.68 -13.40 -19.14
CA ALA A 609 24.43 -13.50 -18.39
C ALA A 609 24.62 -13.87 -16.91
N GLY A 610 24.13 -13.01 -16.01
CA GLY A 610 24.15 -13.20 -14.56
C GLY A 610 25.53 -13.06 -13.90
N LYS A 611 26.62 -12.82 -14.62
CA LYS A 611 27.97 -12.71 -14.05
C LYS A 611 28.27 -11.27 -13.64
N LEU A 612 28.96 -11.11 -12.51
CA LEU A 612 29.42 -9.79 -12.08
C LEU A 612 30.39 -9.19 -13.12
N LEU A 613 30.29 -7.89 -13.32
CA LEU A 613 31.15 -7.10 -14.20
C LEU A 613 31.86 -6.04 -13.39
N PHE A 614 33.16 -5.86 -13.66
CA PHE A 614 33.94 -4.73 -13.15
C PHE A 614 34.57 -3.96 -14.31
N LEU A 615 34.46 -2.64 -14.28
CA LEU A 615 35.12 -1.74 -15.21
C LEU A 615 35.84 -0.65 -14.41
N ASN A 616 37.10 -0.37 -14.76
CA ASN A 616 37.79 0.83 -14.33
C ASN A 616 38.09 1.71 -15.54
N GLY A 617 37.63 2.96 -15.52
CA GLY A 617 37.80 3.92 -16.60
C GLY A 617 36.66 3.93 -17.61
N SER A 618 36.91 4.52 -18.79
CA SER A 618 35.90 4.80 -19.81
C SER A 618 35.92 3.85 -21.01
N ASP A 619 36.82 2.88 -21.03
CA ASP A 619 36.97 1.93 -22.14
C ASP A 619 36.16 0.63 -21.82
N GLU A 620 34.94 0.56 -22.32
CA GLU A 620 34.03 -0.58 -22.08
C GLU A 620 34.60 -1.92 -22.64
N SER A 621 35.56 -1.90 -23.55
CA SER A 621 36.21 -3.14 -24.02
C SER A 621 37.09 -3.80 -22.96
N LYS A 622 37.37 -3.10 -21.87
CA LYS A 622 38.17 -3.58 -20.72
C LYS A 622 37.32 -4.09 -19.54
N VAL A 623 36.04 -4.34 -19.75
CA VAL A 623 35.18 -4.96 -18.74
C VAL A 623 35.74 -6.33 -18.37
N ILE A 624 35.88 -6.57 -17.06
CA ILE A 624 36.29 -7.85 -16.50
C ILE A 624 35.05 -8.56 -15.97
N THR A 625 34.93 -9.85 -16.35
CA THR A 625 33.78 -10.68 -16.06
C THR A 625 34.10 -11.69 -14.97
N GLY A 626 33.18 -11.86 -13.98
CA GLY A 626 33.21 -12.90 -12.97
C GLY A 626 32.99 -14.32 -13.53
N LYS A 627 32.98 -15.29 -12.65
CA LYS A 627 32.95 -16.73 -13.00
C LYS A 627 31.53 -17.30 -12.89
N THR A 628 30.84 -16.98 -11.78
CA THR A 628 29.56 -17.55 -11.39
C THR A 628 28.41 -16.65 -11.83
N ALA A 629 27.36 -17.26 -12.37
CA ALA A 629 26.14 -16.55 -12.73
C ALA A 629 25.16 -16.51 -11.55
N ALA A 630 24.70 -15.33 -11.19
CA ALA A 630 23.55 -15.12 -10.31
C ALA A 630 22.26 -15.36 -11.09
N GLU A 631 21.31 -16.08 -10.50
CA GLU A 631 20.00 -16.32 -11.11
C GLU A 631 19.13 -15.07 -11.03
N ARG A 632 18.27 -14.89 -12.01
CA ARG A 632 17.27 -13.84 -12.03
C ARG A 632 16.27 -14.04 -10.88
N TRP A 633 15.82 -12.93 -10.27
CA TRP A 633 14.83 -12.95 -9.20
C TRP A 633 15.28 -13.67 -7.91
N THR A 634 16.60 -13.71 -7.71
CA THR A 634 17.19 -14.19 -6.46
C THR A 634 18.05 -13.12 -5.80
N TRP A 635 18.04 -13.09 -4.49
CA TRP A 635 18.91 -12.22 -3.72
C TRP A 635 20.34 -12.74 -3.68
N ASN A 636 21.29 -11.87 -3.98
CA ASN A 636 22.71 -12.16 -3.96
C ASN A 636 23.47 -10.99 -3.33
N HIS A 637 24.59 -11.29 -2.68
CA HIS A 637 25.47 -10.31 -2.04
C HIS A 637 26.69 -10.06 -2.93
N ALA A 638 26.97 -8.79 -3.25
CA ALA A 638 28.16 -8.37 -4.00
C ALA A 638 29.05 -7.45 -3.17
N VAL A 639 30.37 -7.67 -3.21
CA VAL A 639 31.35 -6.81 -2.56
C VAL A 639 32.44 -6.43 -3.55
N LEU A 640 32.70 -5.13 -3.70
CA LEU A 640 33.84 -4.56 -4.41
C LEU A 640 34.85 -4.04 -3.40
N VAL A 641 36.07 -4.63 -3.40
CA VAL A 641 37.19 -4.16 -2.57
C VAL A 641 38.26 -3.53 -3.47
N ARG A 642 38.51 -2.23 -3.27
CA ARG A 642 39.62 -1.50 -3.89
C ARG A 642 40.73 -1.32 -2.85
N ASP A 643 41.95 -1.75 -3.19
CA ASP A 643 43.17 -1.57 -2.38
C ASP A 643 44.30 -1.03 -3.26
N GLY A 644 44.29 0.27 -3.49
CA GLY A 644 45.18 0.94 -4.45
C GLY A 644 44.94 0.45 -5.87
N GLN A 645 45.91 -0.28 -6.43
CA GLN A 645 45.78 -0.91 -7.77
C GLN A 645 45.08 -2.27 -7.71
N GLN A 646 45.04 -2.92 -6.58
CA GLN A 646 44.38 -4.23 -6.44
C GLN A 646 42.88 -4.06 -6.34
N VAL A 647 42.15 -4.84 -7.13
CA VAL A 647 40.70 -4.90 -7.12
C VAL A 647 40.25 -6.34 -6.95
N ARG A 648 39.34 -6.56 -6.03
CA ARG A 648 38.67 -7.84 -5.78
C ARG A 648 37.17 -7.64 -5.76
N VAL A 649 36.46 -8.53 -6.46
CA VAL A 649 34.99 -8.56 -6.46
C VAL A 649 34.53 -9.93 -6.00
N TYR A 650 33.59 -9.94 -5.06
CA TYR A 650 33.05 -11.15 -4.45
C TYR A 650 31.56 -11.28 -4.74
N LEU A 651 31.09 -12.51 -4.93
CA LEU A 651 29.68 -12.89 -4.99
C LEU A 651 29.40 -13.89 -3.87
N ASN A 652 28.46 -13.59 -2.99
CA ASN A 652 28.07 -14.44 -1.86
C ASN A 652 29.28 -14.93 -1.03
N GLY A 653 30.26 -14.03 -0.81
CA GLY A 653 31.51 -14.32 -0.10
C GLY A 653 32.60 -14.98 -0.93
N ALA A 654 32.34 -15.49 -2.11
CA ALA A 654 33.32 -16.13 -3.00
C ALA A 654 34.01 -15.13 -3.93
N LEU A 655 35.33 -15.26 -4.11
CA LEU A 655 36.13 -14.40 -5.01
C LEU A 655 35.82 -14.69 -6.50
N GLU A 656 35.25 -13.72 -7.19
CA GLU A 656 34.84 -13.79 -8.59
C GLU A 656 35.83 -13.11 -9.53
N ILE A 657 36.29 -11.91 -9.17
CA ILE A 657 37.24 -11.12 -9.96
C ILE A 657 38.41 -10.72 -9.08
N GLU A 658 39.62 -10.91 -9.57
CA GLU A 658 40.86 -10.36 -8.99
C GLU A 658 41.69 -9.76 -10.11
N THR A 659 42.07 -8.50 -10.01
CA THR A 659 42.84 -7.80 -11.04
C THR A 659 43.72 -6.71 -10.44
N THR A 660 44.74 -6.34 -11.19
CA THR A 660 45.63 -5.23 -10.89
C THR A 660 45.49 -4.14 -11.94
N LEU A 661 45.09 -2.95 -11.55
CA LEU A 661 44.97 -1.84 -12.48
C LEU A 661 46.34 -1.33 -12.93
N ALA A 662 46.41 -0.85 -14.19
CA ALA A 662 47.64 -0.40 -14.79
C ALA A 662 48.29 0.78 -14.08
N GLU A 663 47.47 1.67 -13.50
CA GLU A 663 47.91 2.89 -12.82
C GLU A 663 47.21 3.07 -11.47
N ASN A 664 47.96 3.52 -10.45
CA ASN A 664 47.39 3.90 -9.17
C ASN A 664 47.08 5.41 -9.16
N ILE A 665 46.18 5.83 -10.04
CA ILE A 665 45.78 7.24 -10.08
C ILE A 665 44.59 7.40 -9.14
N PRO A 666 44.65 8.29 -8.13
CA PRO A 666 43.53 8.56 -7.25
C PRO A 666 42.34 9.09 -8.05
N LEU A 667 41.18 8.48 -7.86
CA LEU A 667 39.93 9.09 -8.24
C LEU A 667 39.67 10.27 -7.31
N THR A 668 39.48 11.46 -7.88
CA THR A 668 39.27 12.69 -7.12
C THR A 668 37.78 12.95 -6.84
N SER A 669 36.88 12.16 -7.41
CA SER A 669 35.46 12.28 -7.16
C SER A 669 35.06 11.50 -5.91
N ASP A 670 34.33 12.16 -5.03
CA ASP A 670 33.64 11.56 -3.88
C ASP A 670 32.18 11.21 -4.19
N ALA A 671 31.73 11.43 -5.44
CA ALA A 671 30.38 11.09 -5.88
C ALA A 671 30.26 9.60 -6.15
N LEU A 672 29.23 9.01 -5.57
CA LEU A 672 28.82 7.62 -5.73
C LEU A 672 27.41 7.58 -6.32
N PHE A 673 27.17 6.59 -7.18
CA PHE A 673 25.84 6.29 -7.70
C PHE A 673 25.53 4.82 -7.45
N VAL A 674 24.43 4.56 -6.79
CA VAL A 674 23.89 3.21 -6.56
C VAL A 674 22.71 3.01 -7.51
N GLY A 675 22.65 1.86 -8.17
CA GLY A 675 21.63 1.54 -9.17
C GLY A 675 21.86 2.16 -10.53
N GLY A 676 23.04 2.73 -10.80
CA GLY A 676 23.33 3.29 -12.11
C GLY A 676 24.75 3.68 -12.34
N ARG A 677 25.01 4.10 -13.57
CA ARG A 677 26.32 4.54 -14.05
C ARG A 677 26.41 6.08 -14.09
N THR A 678 27.62 6.61 -14.03
CA THR A 678 27.90 8.05 -14.05
C THR A 678 27.35 8.77 -15.29
N ASP A 679 27.18 8.09 -16.42
CA ASP A 679 26.59 8.63 -17.65
C ASP A 679 25.10 8.35 -17.80
N ASN A 680 24.48 7.78 -16.77
CA ASN A 680 23.07 7.42 -16.74
C ASN A 680 22.65 6.40 -17.82
N GLN A 681 23.57 5.49 -18.23
CA GLN A 681 23.31 4.45 -19.20
C GLN A 681 23.31 3.06 -18.58
N SER A 682 22.43 2.19 -19.06
CA SER A 682 22.29 0.81 -18.58
C SER A 682 22.17 0.73 -17.05
N ASN A 683 21.35 1.59 -16.48
CA ASN A 683 21.05 1.58 -15.06
C ASN A 683 20.40 0.26 -14.63
N TRP A 684 20.39 0.03 -13.33
CA TRP A 684 19.85 -1.16 -12.72
C TRP A 684 18.32 -1.26 -12.90
N GLU A 685 17.87 -2.46 -13.12
CA GLU A 685 16.45 -2.83 -13.22
C GLU A 685 16.25 -4.01 -12.27
N GLY A 686 15.86 -3.71 -11.03
CA GLY A 686 15.75 -4.70 -9.97
C GLY A 686 15.92 -4.09 -8.59
N ARG A 687 15.98 -4.91 -7.55
CA ARG A 687 16.08 -4.46 -6.16
C ARG A 687 17.54 -4.32 -5.73
N LEU A 688 17.84 -3.31 -4.93
CA LEU A 688 19.10 -3.17 -4.19
C LEU A 688 18.77 -2.88 -2.73
N ASP A 689 19.64 -3.39 -1.84
CA ASP A 689 19.41 -3.28 -0.41
C ASP A 689 20.73 -3.36 0.37
N GLU A 690 20.69 -2.94 1.65
CA GLU A 690 21.78 -3.06 2.62
C GLU A 690 23.14 -2.56 2.08
N VAL A 691 23.13 -1.35 1.50
CA VAL A 691 24.29 -0.76 0.82
C VAL A 691 25.23 -0.12 1.84
N ALA A 692 26.43 -0.66 2.00
CA ALA A 692 27.45 -0.17 2.92
C ALA A 692 28.74 0.21 2.20
N VAL A 693 29.32 1.35 2.55
CA VAL A 693 30.60 1.87 2.06
C VAL A 693 31.60 1.98 3.20
N PHE A 694 32.81 1.50 3.00
CA PHE A 694 33.91 1.57 3.95
C PHE A 694 35.07 2.32 3.32
N ASP A 695 35.73 3.20 4.06
CA ASP A 695 36.94 3.96 3.65
C ASP A 695 38.25 3.15 3.76
N ARG A 696 38.12 1.82 3.75
CA ARG A 696 39.22 0.86 3.84
C ARG A 696 38.97 -0.37 2.98
N ALA A 697 40.02 -1.05 2.59
CA ALA A 697 39.95 -2.37 1.96
C ALA A 697 39.64 -3.43 3.02
N LEU A 698 38.48 -4.11 2.91
CA LEU A 698 38.13 -5.23 3.77
C LEU A 698 38.96 -6.46 3.43
N THR A 699 39.33 -7.22 4.45
CA THR A 699 39.98 -8.54 4.28
C THR A 699 38.95 -9.58 3.79
N PRO A 700 39.41 -10.68 3.15
CA PRO A 700 38.50 -11.76 2.76
C PRO A 700 37.64 -12.32 3.89
N ALA A 701 38.19 -12.39 5.10
CA ALA A 701 37.47 -12.87 6.28
C ALA A 701 36.39 -11.88 6.77
N GLU A 702 36.58 -10.58 6.56
CA GLU A 702 35.55 -9.58 6.82
C GLU A 702 34.44 -9.64 5.76
N VAL A 703 34.81 -9.79 4.48
CA VAL A 703 33.85 -9.96 3.38
C VAL A 703 32.97 -11.20 3.59
N GLU A 704 33.55 -12.32 4.01
CA GLU A 704 32.80 -13.55 4.31
C GLU A 704 31.77 -13.35 5.43
N LYS A 705 32.11 -12.54 6.44
CA LYS A 705 31.19 -12.20 7.56
C LYS A 705 30.01 -11.32 7.11
N LEU A 706 30.22 -10.42 6.12
CA LEU A 706 29.15 -9.59 5.60
C LEU A 706 28.17 -10.36 4.69
N ALA A 707 28.61 -11.51 4.14
CA ALA A 707 27.81 -12.30 3.22
C ALA A 707 26.65 -13.05 3.89
N ALA A 708 26.33 -12.83 5.15
CA ALA A 708 25.32 -13.46 5.99
C ALA A 708 24.70 -14.74 5.38
N LYS A 709 24.80 -15.88 6.04
CA LYS A 709 24.33 -17.18 5.51
C LYS A 709 23.08 -17.62 6.25
#